data_ebad222d32e1be57a361602af27c2bd6
#
_entry.id   ebad222d32e1be57a361602af27c2bd6
#
_cell.length_a   1.000
_cell.length_b   1.000
_cell.length_c   1.000
_cell.angle_alpha   90.00
_cell.angle_beta   90.00
_cell.angle_gamma   90.00
#
_symmetry.space_group_name_H-M   'P 1'
#
loop_
_entity.id
_entity.type
_entity.pdbx_description
1 polymer ?
#
loop_
_entity_poly.entity_id
_entity_poly.type
_entity_poly.pdbx_seq_one_letter_code
_entity_poly.pdbx_strand_id
1 'polypeptide(L)'
;MRLSELNTGEKGVIVKVLGHGGFRKRIVEMGFIKGKTVEVILNAPLKDPIKYRLLDYEISLRRQEAEMIEVVSEQEARTTQSPYHGSITEEITVPEAEMVALAKGKRRTINVALVGNPNCGKTSLFNIASGAHEHVGNYSGVTVDAKEGFFDFQGYHFRIVDLPGTYSLSAYTPEEIYVRKHIIDETPDVIINVVDASNLERNFYLTTQLIDMNVRMVIALNMYDELEASGNKLDYLKLSQLFGVPMVPTVCRKGEGVDKLFHVIIGIYEGSDFLTQKKAEIRTEVLEDLRDWHETYVPDHKFGSHSEEEHIRPRGIFRHIHINHGPELERSIQAVKKLISVNEQIRHKYSTRFLAIKLLEDDKDIELFVETLPNGGEILALRDKEVQRIYNVMNEDSEQAITDAKYGFITGALKETFTDNHMEKEQTTRVIDSIVTHRIWGYPIFFLFLYIMFEGTFVLGDYPMQGIEWLVDQLGNLIRNNMAEGPLKDMLVDGIIGGVGGVIVFLPNILILYFFISVMEDSGYMARAAFIMDKIMHRMGLHGKSFIPLIMGFGCNVPAIMASRTIEDRKCRLITMLVNPLMSCSARLPIYLVMVGAFFPNQASFVLLCIYATGIILAVLMARLFSKFLVKGDDAPFVMELPPYRMPTTKSILRHTWEKGAQYLKKRGGIIMIASIIIWFLGYYPQHDAYETVAEQQENSYIGQIGKAVEPVIEPLGFDWKLGIGLISGVGAKELVVSTLGVLYTNEEDVENVNLSNRIPITPLAALAYMLFVLIYFPCIATLAAIKQESGSWKWALFAAGYTTVLAWCIAFVVYQLGNLII
;
A
#
# COMPACT_ATOMS: atom_id res chain seq x y z
N MET A 1 15.15 28.12 -15.79
CA MET A 1 13.69 28.06 -15.76
C MET A 1 13.22 27.00 -14.78
N ARG A 2 11.97 26.99 -14.38
CA ARG A 2 11.39 25.95 -13.48
C ARG A 2 10.77 24.84 -14.31
N LEU A 3 10.79 23.62 -13.78
CA LEU A 3 10.20 22.48 -14.45
C LEU A 3 8.68 22.67 -14.73
N SER A 4 7.99 23.44 -13.87
CA SER A 4 6.57 23.77 -14.02
C SER A 4 6.27 24.74 -15.17
N GLU A 5 7.27 25.38 -15.74
CA GLU A 5 7.15 26.35 -16.82
C GLU A 5 7.26 25.71 -18.21
N LEU A 6 7.75 24.46 -18.29
CA LEU A 6 7.81 23.70 -19.54
C LEU A 6 6.41 23.37 -20.05
N ASN A 7 6.23 23.47 -21.36
CA ASN A 7 4.98 23.09 -22.03
C ASN A 7 4.95 21.59 -22.39
N THR A 8 3.78 21.06 -22.66
CA THR A 8 3.60 19.68 -23.10
C THR A 8 4.45 19.39 -24.34
N GLY A 9 5.29 18.34 -24.30
CA GLY A 9 6.22 17.95 -25.35
C GLY A 9 7.59 18.60 -25.26
N GLU A 10 7.79 19.58 -24.36
CA GLU A 10 9.09 20.20 -24.15
C GLU A 10 9.97 19.34 -23.24
N LYS A 11 11.29 19.39 -23.51
CA LYS A 11 12.33 18.72 -22.75
C LYS A 11 13.23 19.72 -22.05
N GLY A 12 13.58 19.41 -20.82
CA GLY A 12 14.56 20.17 -20.04
C GLY A 12 15.57 19.24 -19.38
N VAL A 13 16.78 19.72 -19.15
CA VAL A 13 17.82 19.02 -18.39
C VAL A 13 17.81 19.58 -16.97
N ILE A 14 17.73 18.71 -15.98
CA ILE A 14 17.70 19.09 -14.57
C ILE A 14 19.05 19.68 -14.16
N VAL A 15 19.03 20.87 -13.59
CA VAL A 15 20.22 21.57 -13.06
C VAL A 15 20.30 21.41 -11.56
N LYS A 16 19.17 21.59 -10.86
CA LYS A 16 19.12 21.57 -9.40
C LYS A 16 17.72 21.27 -8.90
N VAL A 17 17.65 20.50 -7.81
CA VAL A 17 16.43 20.32 -7.02
C VAL A 17 16.50 21.21 -5.79
N LEU A 18 15.54 22.09 -5.66
CA LEU A 18 15.39 23.01 -4.52
C LEU A 18 14.53 22.38 -3.44
N GLY A 19 14.51 23.00 -2.26
CA GLY A 19 13.76 22.49 -1.11
C GLY A 19 14.67 21.69 -0.16
N HIS A 20 14.12 21.32 0.98
CA HIS A 20 14.82 20.63 2.06
C HIS A 20 13.97 19.49 2.61
N GLY A 21 14.60 18.53 3.29
CA GLY A 21 13.93 17.44 3.99
C GLY A 21 13.28 16.41 3.05
N GLY A 22 12.13 15.89 3.47
CA GLY A 22 11.49 14.76 2.81
C GLY A 22 11.11 14.95 1.35
N PHE A 23 10.76 16.16 0.94
CA PHE A 23 10.44 16.45 -0.45
C PHE A 23 11.65 16.21 -1.36
N ARG A 24 12.79 16.82 -1.01
CA ARG A 24 14.01 16.73 -1.82
C ARG A 24 14.49 15.28 -1.92
N LYS A 25 14.52 14.55 -0.77
CA LYS A 25 14.88 13.13 -0.75
C LYS A 25 14.03 12.32 -1.71
N ARG A 26 12.71 12.44 -1.59
CA ARG A 26 11.77 11.69 -2.40
C ARG A 26 11.91 11.97 -3.89
N ILE A 27 12.10 13.23 -4.28
CA ILE A 27 12.27 13.63 -5.69
C ILE A 27 13.58 13.09 -6.25
N VAL A 28 14.68 13.15 -5.47
CA VAL A 28 15.99 12.64 -5.88
C VAL A 28 16.00 11.11 -5.97
N GLU A 29 15.38 10.40 -5.03
CA GLU A 29 15.17 8.94 -5.07
C GLU A 29 14.36 8.50 -6.29
N MET A 30 13.45 9.35 -6.75
CA MET A 30 12.70 9.17 -7.99
C MET A 30 13.52 9.48 -9.26
N GLY A 31 14.79 9.84 -9.15
CA GLY A 31 15.70 10.06 -10.27
C GLY A 31 15.74 11.49 -10.80
N PHE A 32 15.12 12.48 -10.15
CA PHE A 32 15.28 13.88 -10.50
C PHE A 32 16.66 14.40 -10.04
N ILE A 33 17.69 13.96 -10.75
CA ILE A 33 19.09 14.29 -10.48
C ILE A 33 19.65 15.21 -11.57
N LYS A 34 20.71 15.94 -11.23
CA LYS A 34 21.39 16.85 -12.14
C LYS A 34 21.85 16.13 -13.41
N GLY A 35 21.65 16.76 -14.55
CA GLY A 35 22.06 16.24 -15.86
C GLY A 35 21.10 15.27 -16.52
N LYS A 36 20.01 14.84 -15.86
CA LYS A 36 18.99 14.00 -16.48
C LYS A 36 17.97 14.84 -17.25
N THR A 37 17.54 14.31 -18.39
CA THR A 37 16.52 14.94 -19.22
C THR A 37 15.14 14.56 -18.72
N VAL A 38 14.28 15.53 -18.56
CA VAL A 38 12.87 15.40 -18.21
C VAL A 38 11.99 15.95 -19.31
N GLU A 39 10.95 15.22 -19.71
CA GLU A 39 9.99 15.63 -20.75
C GLU A 39 8.61 15.82 -20.13
N VAL A 40 7.91 16.89 -20.49
CA VAL A 40 6.53 17.11 -20.09
C VAL A 40 5.60 16.33 -21.03
N ILE A 41 4.90 15.31 -20.52
CA ILE A 41 4.00 14.47 -21.32
C ILE A 41 2.61 15.11 -21.44
N LEU A 42 2.00 15.44 -20.30
CA LEU A 42 0.68 16.07 -20.30
C LEU A 42 0.36 16.72 -18.93
N ASN A 43 -0.61 17.62 -18.96
CA ASN A 43 -1.19 18.19 -17.75
C ASN A 43 -2.52 17.50 -17.43
N ALA A 44 -2.79 17.25 -16.14
CA ALA A 44 -4.11 16.78 -15.70
C ALA A 44 -5.23 17.72 -16.16
N PRO A 45 -6.50 17.25 -16.24
CA PRO A 45 -7.64 18.02 -16.74
C PRO A 45 -7.79 19.42 -16.12
N LEU A 46 -7.43 19.58 -14.85
CA LEU A 46 -7.43 20.86 -14.13
C LEU A 46 -6.07 21.58 -14.13
N LYS A 47 -5.14 21.22 -15.03
CA LYS A 47 -3.77 21.72 -15.17
C LYS A 47 -2.84 21.41 -13.99
N ASP A 48 -3.25 20.48 -13.12
CA ASP A 48 -2.49 20.03 -11.96
C ASP A 48 -3.05 18.69 -11.49
N PRO A 49 -2.21 17.64 -11.26
CA PRO A 49 -0.75 17.61 -11.41
C PRO A 49 -0.27 17.56 -12.88
N ILE A 50 1.05 17.63 -13.08
CA ILE A 50 1.72 17.55 -14.39
C ILE A 50 2.40 16.20 -14.50
N LYS A 51 2.24 15.53 -15.64
CA LYS A 51 2.89 14.26 -15.95
C LYS A 51 4.18 14.49 -16.69
N TYR A 52 5.27 13.94 -16.17
CA TYR A 52 6.61 13.99 -16.70
C TYR A 52 7.11 12.61 -17.09
N ARG A 53 8.03 12.55 -18.02
CA ARG A 53 8.85 11.37 -18.31
C ARG A 53 10.27 11.64 -17.86
N LEU A 54 10.82 10.71 -17.08
CA LEU A 54 12.18 10.73 -16.55
C LEU A 54 12.68 9.29 -16.47
N LEU A 55 13.91 9.00 -16.92
CA LEU A 55 14.50 7.66 -16.84
C LEU A 55 13.56 6.55 -17.37
N ASP A 56 12.93 6.79 -18.53
CA ASP A 56 12.01 5.88 -19.23
C ASP A 56 10.74 5.46 -18.46
N TYR A 57 10.40 6.15 -17.38
CA TYR A 57 9.12 5.95 -16.69
C TYR A 57 8.35 7.27 -16.52
N GLU A 58 7.05 7.13 -16.25
CA GLU A 58 6.15 8.26 -16.15
C GLU A 58 5.83 8.58 -14.70
N ILE A 59 5.99 9.85 -14.33
CA ILE A 59 5.81 10.35 -12.99
C ILE A 59 4.94 11.61 -13.00
N SER A 60 4.13 11.78 -11.97
CA SER A 60 3.30 12.97 -11.81
C SER A 60 3.75 13.78 -10.61
N LEU A 61 3.93 15.07 -10.82
CA LEU A 61 4.22 16.04 -9.77
C LEU A 61 3.16 17.13 -9.78
N ARG A 62 2.84 17.66 -8.60
CA ARG A 62 2.05 18.89 -8.52
C ARG A 62 2.85 20.06 -9.02
N ARG A 63 2.15 21.08 -9.53
CA ARG A 63 2.80 22.27 -10.06
C ARG A 63 3.73 22.94 -9.05
N GLN A 64 3.34 23.02 -7.79
CA GLN A 64 4.16 23.57 -6.70
C GLN A 64 5.45 22.75 -6.48
N GLU A 65 5.39 21.44 -6.64
CA GLU A 65 6.54 20.54 -6.51
C GLU A 65 7.48 20.69 -7.73
N ALA A 66 6.91 20.80 -8.92
CA ALA A 66 7.68 21.06 -10.15
C ALA A 66 8.36 22.46 -10.16
N GLU A 67 7.82 23.42 -9.43
CA GLU A 67 8.46 24.74 -9.22
C GLU A 67 9.76 24.66 -8.43
N MET A 68 9.94 23.59 -7.64
CA MET A 68 11.16 23.35 -6.87
C MET A 68 12.29 22.69 -7.68
N ILE A 69 12.08 22.41 -8.97
CA ILE A 69 13.09 21.79 -9.84
C ILE A 69 13.51 22.79 -10.90
N GLU A 70 14.80 23.09 -10.93
CA GLU A 70 15.42 23.95 -11.94
C GLU A 70 15.88 23.14 -13.14
N VAL A 71 15.50 23.58 -14.33
CA VAL A 71 15.88 22.97 -15.60
C VAL A 71 16.40 24.00 -16.58
N VAL A 72 17.24 23.56 -17.53
CA VAL A 72 17.69 24.32 -18.68
C VAL A 72 17.26 23.60 -19.96
N SER A 73 17.21 24.33 -21.07
CA SER A 73 16.89 23.71 -22.34
C SER A 73 18.01 22.73 -22.78
N GLU A 74 17.63 21.70 -23.54
CA GLU A 74 18.59 20.69 -24.00
C GLU A 74 19.75 21.29 -24.83
N GLN A 75 19.48 22.41 -25.48
CA GLN A 75 20.52 23.14 -26.24
C GLN A 75 21.55 23.84 -25.34
N GLU A 76 21.14 24.37 -24.21
CA GLU A 76 22.03 25.03 -23.23
C GLU A 76 22.85 24.01 -22.42
N ALA A 77 22.29 22.80 -22.20
CA ALA A 77 22.95 21.75 -21.42
C ALA A 77 24.18 21.14 -22.13
N ARG A 78 24.24 21.13 -23.46
CA ARG A 78 25.34 20.54 -24.23
C ARG A 78 26.68 21.28 -24.06
N THR A 79 26.67 22.48 -23.53
CA THR A 79 27.83 23.30 -23.31
C THR A 79 28.52 23.11 -21.96
N THR A 80 27.93 22.29 -21.05
CA THR A 80 28.35 22.23 -19.63
C THR A 80 28.74 20.82 -19.14
N GLN A 81 28.88 19.83 -20.01
CA GLN A 81 29.24 18.46 -19.59
C GLN A 81 30.76 18.30 -19.42
N SER A 82 31.21 18.12 -18.19
CA SER A 82 32.52 17.56 -17.86
C SER A 82 32.38 16.05 -17.65
N PRO A 83 33.15 15.19 -18.32
CA PRO A 83 33.03 13.73 -18.14
C PRO A 83 33.72 13.32 -16.84
N TYR A 84 32.94 12.74 -15.95
CA TYR A 84 33.43 12.10 -14.73
C TYR A 84 33.73 10.62 -15.00
N HIS A 85 34.98 10.20 -14.87
CA HIS A 85 35.42 8.82 -14.90
C HIS A 85 35.69 8.35 -13.47
N GLY A 86 34.77 7.57 -12.91
CA GLY A 86 34.99 6.87 -11.65
C GLY A 86 35.93 5.67 -11.85
N SER A 87 37.06 5.64 -11.14
CA SER A 87 37.94 4.49 -11.10
C SER A 87 37.61 3.59 -9.92
N ILE A 88 37.68 2.27 -10.15
CA ILE A 88 37.46 1.24 -9.11
C ILE A 88 38.78 1.09 -8.35
N THR A 89 38.78 1.39 -7.06
CA THR A 89 39.90 1.06 -6.17
C THR A 89 39.58 -0.16 -5.33
N GLU A 90 40.44 -1.17 -5.45
CA GLU A 90 40.41 -2.36 -4.61
C GLU A 90 41.03 -2.03 -3.24
N GLU A 91 40.23 -2.00 -2.16
CA GLU A 91 40.74 -2.12 -0.80
C GLU A 91 40.32 -3.47 -0.20
N ILE A 92 41.31 -4.30 0.08
CA ILE A 92 41.13 -5.57 0.78
C ILE A 92 41.10 -5.27 2.27
N THR A 93 39.93 -5.26 2.87
CA THR A 93 39.81 -5.33 4.33
C THR A 93 39.29 -6.72 4.73
N VAL A 94 40.21 -7.56 5.20
CA VAL A 94 39.89 -8.76 5.96
C VAL A 94 39.63 -8.30 7.41
N PRO A 95 38.55 -8.60 8.09
CA PRO A 95 38.34 -9.90 8.74
C PRO A 95 36.87 -10.20 9.18
N GLU A 96 35.93 -10.30 8.26
CA GLU A 96 34.59 -10.80 8.63
C GLU A 96 34.48 -12.33 8.49
N ALA A 97 35.51 -12.95 7.92
CA ALA A 97 35.57 -14.42 7.71
C ALA A 97 35.62 -15.23 9.03
N GLU A 98 36.06 -14.65 10.14
CA GLU A 98 36.15 -15.37 11.42
C GLU A 98 34.81 -15.51 12.14
N MET A 99 33.86 -14.59 11.96
CA MET A 99 32.52 -14.70 12.57
C MET A 99 31.62 -15.72 11.87
N VAL A 100 31.83 -15.96 10.60
CA VAL A 100 31.13 -17.02 9.82
C VAL A 100 31.59 -18.42 10.25
N ALA A 101 32.84 -18.56 10.73
CA ALA A 101 33.37 -19.83 11.19
C ALA A 101 32.75 -20.28 12.54
N LEU A 102 32.34 -19.39 13.40
CA LEU A 102 31.69 -19.68 14.69
C LEU A 102 30.22 -20.06 14.58
N ALA A 103 29.54 -19.68 13.49
CA ALA A 103 28.14 -20.05 13.20
C ALA A 103 27.97 -21.36 12.45
N LYS A 104 29.04 -22.08 12.13
CA LYS A 104 29.05 -23.38 11.40
C LYS A 104 28.62 -24.59 12.23
N GLY A 105 27.62 -24.46 13.09
CA GLY A 105 26.79 -25.59 13.45
C GLY A 105 25.75 -25.81 12.35
N LYS A 106 25.94 -26.84 11.53
CA LYS A 106 25.11 -27.23 10.36
C LYS A 106 23.61 -27.06 10.57
N ARG A 107 23.10 -25.86 10.41
CA ARG A 107 21.66 -25.61 10.27
C ARG A 107 21.33 -25.76 8.78
N ARG A 108 20.48 -26.74 8.44
CA ARG A 108 19.92 -26.90 7.08
C ARG A 108 18.84 -25.87 6.76
N THR A 109 18.67 -24.83 7.57
CA THR A 109 17.66 -23.77 7.37
C THR A 109 18.34 -22.52 6.88
N ILE A 110 17.90 -21.99 5.73
CA ILE A 110 18.39 -20.75 5.13
C ILE A 110 17.32 -19.66 5.31
N ASN A 111 17.65 -18.57 6.01
CA ASN A 111 16.77 -17.42 6.18
C ASN A 111 16.99 -16.41 5.04
N VAL A 112 15.94 -16.16 4.29
CA VAL A 112 15.98 -15.29 3.13
C VAL A 112 15.01 -14.12 3.30
N ALA A 113 15.47 -12.90 3.04
CA ALA A 113 14.62 -11.72 2.99
C ALA A 113 14.46 -11.22 1.53
N LEU A 114 13.22 -10.96 1.11
CA LEU A 114 12.93 -10.32 -0.17
C LEU A 114 12.91 -8.80 0.00
N VAL A 115 13.76 -8.12 -0.75
CA VAL A 115 13.85 -6.67 -0.80
C VAL A 115 13.67 -6.20 -2.25
N GLY A 116 13.20 -5.00 -2.46
CA GLY A 116 13.10 -4.42 -3.81
C GLY A 116 12.02 -3.34 -3.86
N ASN A 117 12.00 -2.63 -4.96
CA ASN A 117 11.07 -1.52 -5.17
C ASN A 117 9.60 -1.97 -5.14
N PRO A 118 8.65 -1.08 -4.86
CA PRO A 118 7.24 -1.36 -5.10
C PRO A 118 7.01 -1.80 -6.54
N ASN A 119 6.13 -2.77 -6.75
CA ASN A 119 5.72 -3.31 -8.05
C ASN A 119 6.80 -4.08 -8.85
N CYS A 120 7.99 -4.33 -8.32
CA CYS A 120 9.02 -5.15 -8.99
C CYS A 120 8.72 -6.66 -9.00
N GLY A 121 7.60 -7.11 -8.39
CA GLY A 121 7.16 -8.50 -8.39
C GLY A 121 7.63 -9.35 -7.21
N LYS A 122 8.04 -8.75 -6.07
CA LYS A 122 8.44 -9.46 -4.83
C LYS A 122 7.41 -10.47 -4.36
N THR A 123 6.18 -10.02 -4.16
CA THR A 123 5.08 -10.88 -3.69
C THR A 123 4.75 -12.00 -4.69
N SER A 124 4.96 -11.78 -6.00
CA SER A 124 4.84 -12.85 -7.00
C SER A 124 5.91 -13.91 -6.82
N LEU A 125 7.15 -13.50 -6.59
CA LEU A 125 8.27 -14.43 -6.29
C LEU A 125 8.00 -15.18 -4.98
N PHE A 126 7.58 -14.48 -3.93
CA PHE A 126 7.20 -15.06 -2.65
C PHE A 126 6.13 -16.14 -2.79
N ASN A 127 5.03 -15.84 -3.50
CA ASN A 127 3.92 -16.77 -3.68
C ASN A 127 4.31 -18.02 -4.49
N ILE A 128 5.21 -17.89 -5.45
CA ILE A 128 5.73 -19.04 -6.21
C ILE A 128 6.63 -19.90 -5.35
N ALA A 129 7.51 -19.29 -4.58
CA ALA A 129 8.48 -20.00 -3.75
C ALA A 129 7.79 -20.71 -2.57
N SER A 130 6.91 -20.01 -1.83
CA SER A 130 6.27 -20.53 -0.61
C SER A 130 5.08 -21.45 -0.88
N GLY A 131 4.53 -21.43 -2.08
CA GLY A 131 3.32 -22.21 -2.40
C GLY A 131 2.13 -21.80 -1.54
N ALA A 132 1.45 -22.79 -0.90
CA ALA A 132 0.27 -22.58 -0.03
C ALA A 132 0.62 -22.40 1.47
N HIS A 133 1.89 -22.35 1.86
CA HIS A 133 2.35 -22.32 3.25
C HIS A 133 2.71 -20.90 3.69
N GLU A 134 1.72 -20.03 3.82
CA GLU A 134 1.90 -18.64 4.27
C GLU A 134 1.52 -18.48 5.74
N HIS A 135 2.37 -17.79 6.50
CA HIS A 135 2.02 -17.21 7.80
C HIS A 135 2.17 -15.69 7.76
N VAL A 136 1.15 -14.97 8.19
CA VAL A 136 1.22 -13.50 8.36
C VAL A 136 1.75 -13.23 9.75
N GLY A 137 2.98 -12.77 9.85
CA GLY A 137 3.60 -12.33 11.11
C GLY A 137 3.29 -10.86 11.37
N ASN A 138 2.63 -10.56 12.50
CA ASN A 138 2.53 -9.20 13.01
C ASN A 138 3.71 -8.95 13.97
N TYR A 139 4.67 -8.16 13.55
CA TYR A 139 5.76 -7.75 14.44
C TYR A 139 5.31 -6.60 15.35
N SER A 140 5.60 -6.73 16.66
CA SER A 140 5.21 -5.73 17.66
C SER A 140 5.92 -4.40 17.40
N GLY A 141 5.16 -3.33 17.20
CA GLY A 141 5.66 -1.96 17.19
C GLY A 141 5.52 -1.20 15.85
N VAL A 142 5.25 -1.87 14.73
CA VAL A 142 5.01 -1.22 13.44
C VAL A 142 3.81 -1.88 12.75
N THR A 143 2.89 -1.08 12.21
CA THR A 143 1.70 -1.55 11.47
C THR A 143 2.04 -2.00 10.04
N VAL A 144 3.14 -2.76 9.88
CA VAL A 144 3.59 -3.25 8.59
C VAL A 144 3.51 -4.77 8.61
N ASP A 145 2.69 -5.33 7.72
CA ASP A 145 2.53 -6.78 7.58
C ASP A 145 3.67 -7.34 6.71
N ALA A 146 4.63 -8.04 7.31
CA ALA A 146 5.57 -8.90 6.58
C ALA A 146 4.97 -10.30 6.51
N LYS A 147 5.05 -10.93 5.32
CA LYS A 147 4.62 -12.31 5.12
C LYS A 147 5.81 -13.26 5.25
N GLU A 148 5.63 -14.33 5.99
CA GLU A 148 6.61 -15.40 6.09
C GLU A 148 6.11 -16.65 5.36
N GLY A 149 7.00 -17.30 4.63
CA GLY A 149 6.75 -18.57 3.94
C GLY A 149 7.87 -19.55 4.20
N PHE A 150 7.52 -20.85 4.15
CA PHE A 150 8.46 -21.95 4.35
C PHE A 150 8.32 -22.94 3.20
N PHE A 151 9.45 -23.43 2.71
CA PHE A 151 9.48 -24.48 1.69
C PHE A 151 10.82 -25.23 1.73
N ASP A 152 10.81 -26.43 1.16
CA ASP A 152 11.99 -27.26 1.04
C ASP A 152 12.49 -27.26 -0.41
N PHE A 153 13.79 -27.05 -0.60
CA PHE A 153 14.42 -27.10 -1.91
C PHE A 153 15.81 -27.74 -1.80
N GLN A 154 16.04 -28.81 -2.55
CA GLN A 154 17.29 -29.56 -2.58
C GLN A 154 17.85 -29.96 -1.21
N GLY A 155 17.00 -30.32 -0.26
CA GLY A 155 17.37 -30.76 1.08
C GLY A 155 17.68 -29.65 2.07
N TYR A 156 17.47 -28.39 1.68
CA TYR A 156 17.50 -27.23 2.55
C TYR A 156 16.08 -26.76 2.86
N HIS A 157 15.88 -26.33 4.10
CA HIS A 157 14.64 -25.70 4.54
C HIS A 157 14.79 -24.18 4.43
N PHE A 158 13.99 -23.56 3.58
CA PHE A 158 13.99 -22.11 3.37
C PHE A 158 12.93 -21.45 4.23
N ARG A 159 13.30 -20.41 4.98
CA ARG A 159 12.42 -19.43 5.57
C ARG A 159 12.54 -18.14 4.75
N ILE A 160 11.49 -17.78 4.04
CA ILE A 160 11.46 -16.59 3.19
C ILE A 160 10.54 -15.54 3.78
N VAL A 161 11.00 -14.29 3.86
CA VAL A 161 10.23 -13.15 4.38
C VAL A 161 10.04 -12.13 3.28
N ASP A 162 8.76 -11.80 2.95
CA ASP A 162 8.41 -10.75 2.00
C ASP A 162 8.36 -9.41 2.73
N LEU A 163 9.39 -8.57 2.53
CA LEU A 163 9.47 -7.25 3.13
C LEU A 163 8.69 -6.23 2.29
N PRO A 164 8.19 -5.15 2.88
CA PRO A 164 7.53 -4.06 2.16
C PRO A 164 8.37 -3.54 1.01
N GLY A 165 7.71 -3.05 -0.05
CA GLY A 165 8.40 -2.39 -1.15
C GLY A 165 8.98 -1.06 -0.71
N THR A 166 10.25 -0.83 -1.03
CA THR A 166 10.94 0.42 -0.70
C THR A 166 11.85 0.85 -1.84
N TYR A 167 11.99 2.15 -2.03
CA TYR A 167 12.90 2.71 -3.03
C TYR A 167 14.28 2.98 -2.47
N SER A 168 14.37 3.16 -1.15
CA SER A 168 15.61 3.41 -0.44
C SER A 168 15.56 2.81 0.97
N LEU A 169 16.71 2.79 1.66
CA LEU A 169 16.83 2.41 3.07
C LEU A 169 16.97 3.65 3.97
N SER A 170 16.46 4.79 3.54
CA SER A 170 16.41 6.02 4.33
C SER A 170 15.32 5.92 5.40
N ALA A 171 15.47 6.62 6.53
CA ALA A 171 14.49 6.57 7.63
C ALA A 171 13.32 7.53 7.41
N TYR A 172 12.73 7.55 6.23
CA TYR A 172 11.69 8.51 5.87
C TYR A 172 10.28 7.94 6.01
N THR A 173 10.07 6.70 5.55
CA THR A 173 8.78 6.02 5.68
C THR A 173 8.86 4.91 6.73
N PRO A 174 7.74 4.54 7.38
CA PRO A 174 7.71 3.42 8.31
C PRO A 174 8.16 2.11 7.65
N GLU A 175 7.85 1.93 6.36
CA GLU A 175 8.22 0.78 5.57
C GLU A 175 9.74 0.72 5.37
N GLU A 176 10.39 1.83 5.04
CA GLU A 176 11.86 1.91 4.89
C GLU A 176 12.59 1.63 6.20
N ILE A 177 12.10 2.22 7.31
CA ILE A 177 12.62 1.96 8.65
C ILE A 177 12.49 0.48 9.00
N TYR A 178 11.33 -0.12 8.67
CA TYR A 178 11.07 -1.53 8.94
C TYR A 178 12.02 -2.44 8.16
N VAL A 179 12.18 -2.24 6.85
CA VAL A 179 13.08 -3.01 5.99
C VAL A 179 14.52 -2.91 6.52
N ARG A 180 14.99 -1.69 6.83
CA ARG A 180 16.33 -1.46 7.37
C ARG A 180 16.54 -2.17 8.69
N LYS A 181 15.59 -2.04 9.65
CA LYS A 181 15.66 -2.72 10.95
C LYS A 181 15.64 -4.24 10.79
N HIS A 182 14.78 -4.77 9.93
CA HIS A 182 14.72 -6.22 9.70
C HIS A 182 16.06 -6.77 9.18
N ILE A 183 16.69 -6.09 8.23
CA ILE A 183 18.02 -6.50 7.71
C ILE A 183 19.08 -6.47 8.81
N ILE A 184 19.08 -5.46 9.68
CA ILE A 184 20.08 -5.27 10.73
C ILE A 184 19.83 -6.20 11.93
N ASP A 185 18.59 -6.36 12.37
CA ASP A 185 18.24 -7.07 13.60
C ASP A 185 18.07 -8.58 13.38
N GLU A 186 17.40 -8.99 12.29
CA GLU A 186 17.17 -10.41 11.96
C GLU A 186 18.34 -11.04 11.20
N THR A 187 19.24 -10.22 10.62
CA THR A 187 20.45 -10.67 9.89
C THR A 187 20.19 -11.88 8.98
N PRO A 188 19.37 -11.73 7.92
CA PRO A 188 19.08 -12.84 7.02
C PRO A 188 20.36 -13.40 6.41
N ASP A 189 20.40 -14.73 6.18
CA ASP A 189 21.57 -15.41 5.61
C ASP A 189 21.86 -14.91 4.18
N VAL A 190 20.79 -14.68 3.39
CA VAL A 190 20.88 -14.10 2.02
C VAL A 190 19.69 -13.17 1.79
N ILE A 191 19.94 -12.04 1.13
CA ILE A 191 18.91 -11.13 0.64
C ILE A 191 18.68 -11.38 -0.85
N ILE A 192 17.42 -11.52 -1.26
CA ILE A 192 17.02 -11.47 -2.65
C ILE A 192 16.57 -10.03 -2.95
N ASN A 193 17.36 -9.32 -3.71
CA ASN A 193 16.94 -8.01 -4.22
C ASN A 193 16.22 -8.19 -5.55
N VAL A 194 14.89 -8.00 -5.54
CA VAL A 194 14.05 -8.12 -6.73
C VAL A 194 14.05 -6.79 -7.48
N VAL A 195 14.59 -6.81 -8.68
CA VAL A 195 14.78 -5.66 -9.56
C VAL A 195 13.88 -5.81 -10.78
N ASP A 196 13.13 -4.77 -11.11
CA ASP A 196 12.38 -4.70 -12.37
C ASP A 196 13.35 -4.44 -13.53
N ALA A 197 13.52 -5.44 -14.40
CA ALA A 197 14.44 -5.36 -15.53
C ALA A 197 14.00 -4.33 -16.60
N SER A 198 12.74 -3.89 -16.59
CA SER A 198 12.26 -2.84 -17.47
C SER A 198 12.65 -1.42 -16.99
N ASN A 199 13.07 -1.27 -15.71
CA ASN A 199 13.40 0.02 -15.08
C ASN A 199 14.68 -0.08 -14.23
N LEU A 200 15.79 -0.48 -14.84
CA LEU A 200 17.03 -0.84 -14.14
C LEU A 200 17.64 0.31 -13.35
N GLU A 201 17.79 1.49 -13.98
CA GLU A 201 18.53 2.61 -13.39
C GLU A 201 17.97 3.01 -12.02
N ARG A 202 16.67 3.11 -11.92
CA ARG A 202 15.98 3.44 -10.67
C ARG A 202 16.04 2.32 -9.64
N ASN A 203 15.84 1.07 -10.08
CA ASN A 203 15.82 -0.06 -9.16
C ASN A 203 17.20 -0.33 -8.55
N PHE A 204 18.27 -0.03 -9.27
CA PHE A 204 19.62 -0.21 -8.77
C PHE A 204 20.02 0.80 -7.69
N TYR A 205 19.29 1.89 -7.49
CA TYR A 205 19.56 2.80 -6.37
C TYR A 205 19.48 2.10 -5.02
N LEU A 206 18.42 1.31 -4.80
CA LEU A 206 18.29 0.46 -3.62
C LEU A 206 19.42 -0.58 -3.53
N THR A 207 19.79 -1.18 -4.66
CA THR A 207 20.91 -2.12 -4.75
C THR A 207 22.21 -1.50 -4.24
N THR A 208 22.50 -0.24 -4.61
CA THR A 208 23.71 0.45 -4.13
C THR A 208 23.73 0.61 -2.62
N GLN A 209 22.58 0.86 -2.00
CA GLN A 209 22.48 0.98 -0.54
C GLN A 209 22.64 -0.38 0.17
N LEU A 210 22.15 -1.47 -0.44
CA LEU A 210 22.38 -2.82 0.08
C LEU A 210 23.86 -3.22 -0.02
N ILE A 211 24.56 -2.79 -1.09
CA ILE A 211 26.02 -2.96 -1.21
C ILE A 211 26.73 -2.21 -0.08
N ASP A 212 26.34 -0.96 0.20
CA ASP A 212 26.93 -0.16 1.29
C ASP A 212 26.71 -0.84 2.66
N MET A 213 25.58 -1.56 2.87
CA MET A 213 25.32 -2.36 4.06
C MET A 213 26.17 -3.61 4.19
N ASN A 214 26.87 -4.00 3.12
CA ASN A 214 27.73 -5.19 3.06
C ASN A 214 26.98 -6.50 3.38
N VAL A 215 25.78 -6.66 2.87
CA VAL A 215 24.95 -7.86 3.06
C VAL A 215 25.15 -8.86 1.93
N ARG A 216 25.04 -10.16 2.24
CA ARG A 216 25.04 -11.20 1.21
C ARG A 216 23.73 -11.13 0.42
N MET A 217 23.82 -10.91 -0.89
CA MET A 217 22.63 -10.79 -1.71
C MET A 217 22.78 -11.40 -3.10
N VAL A 218 21.64 -11.69 -3.69
CA VAL A 218 21.47 -12.02 -5.10
C VAL A 218 20.44 -11.08 -5.71
N ILE A 219 20.63 -10.69 -6.94
CA ILE A 219 19.69 -9.86 -7.68
C ILE A 219 18.82 -10.75 -8.57
N ALA A 220 17.51 -10.74 -8.34
CA ALA A 220 16.54 -11.34 -9.25
C ALA A 220 16.09 -10.26 -10.26
N LEU A 221 16.55 -10.34 -11.50
CA LEU A 221 16.14 -9.47 -12.60
C LEU A 221 14.78 -9.93 -13.10
N ASN A 222 13.72 -9.46 -12.45
CA ASN A 222 12.36 -9.86 -12.76
C ASN A 222 11.77 -9.06 -13.92
N MET A 223 10.68 -9.58 -14.53
CA MET A 223 10.08 -9.02 -15.75
C MET A 223 11.07 -9.01 -16.92
N TYR A 224 11.96 -9.97 -16.96
CA TYR A 224 12.97 -10.08 -18.00
C TYR A 224 12.36 -10.29 -19.39
N ASP A 225 11.19 -10.93 -19.46
CA ASP A 225 10.38 -11.05 -20.67
C ASP A 225 9.88 -9.71 -21.21
N GLU A 226 9.65 -8.72 -20.35
CA GLU A 226 9.27 -7.36 -20.76
C GLU A 226 10.47 -6.59 -21.34
N LEU A 227 11.65 -6.77 -20.76
CA LEU A 227 12.90 -6.23 -21.29
C LEU A 227 13.20 -6.80 -22.67
N GLU A 228 13.15 -8.11 -22.86
CA GLU A 228 13.38 -8.75 -24.16
C GLU A 228 12.31 -8.35 -25.18
N ALA A 229 11.05 -8.29 -24.75
CA ALA A 229 9.94 -7.87 -25.60
C ALA A 229 10.00 -6.40 -26.03
N SER A 230 10.74 -5.54 -25.31
CA SER A 230 11.02 -4.16 -25.74
C SER A 230 12.12 -4.07 -26.81
N GLY A 231 12.78 -5.19 -27.13
CA GLY A 231 13.92 -5.24 -28.04
C GLY A 231 15.26 -4.82 -27.45
N ASN A 232 15.26 -4.49 -26.16
CA ASN A 232 16.46 -4.09 -25.42
C ASN A 232 17.31 -5.31 -25.08
N LYS A 233 18.61 -5.12 -25.02
CA LYS A 233 19.56 -6.19 -24.67
C LYS A 233 20.35 -5.78 -23.44
N LEU A 234 20.42 -6.69 -22.47
CA LEU A 234 21.17 -6.53 -21.23
C LEU A 234 22.22 -7.64 -21.10
N ASP A 235 23.48 -7.26 -21.02
CA ASP A 235 24.54 -8.16 -20.60
C ASP A 235 24.56 -8.23 -19.07
N TYR A 236 23.67 -9.07 -18.52
CA TYR A 236 23.52 -9.21 -17.06
C TYR A 236 24.74 -9.88 -16.42
N LEU A 237 25.54 -10.64 -17.16
CA LEU A 237 26.77 -11.25 -16.65
C LEU A 237 27.84 -10.19 -16.41
N LYS A 238 28.07 -9.32 -17.38
CA LYS A 238 29.00 -8.19 -17.21
C LYS A 238 28.51 -7.21 -16.15
N LEU A 239 27.20 -6.96 -16.11
CA LEU A 239 26.59 -6.14 -15.07
C LEU A 239 26.76 -6.72 -13.67
N SER A 240 26.61 -8.05 -13.53
CA SER A 240 26.89 -8.78 -12.29
C SER A 240 28.34 -8.59 -11.81
N GLN A 241 29.31 -8.56 -12.74
CA GLN A 241 30.71 -8.30 -12.40
C GLN A 241 30.91 -6.87 -11.89
N LEU A 242 30.29 -5.88 -12.57
CA LEU A 242 30.42 -4.47 -12.21
C LEU A 242 29.82 -4.18 -10.83
N PHE A 243 28.72 -4.85 -10.48
CA PHE A 243 28.10 -4.72 -9.16
C PHE A 243 28.70 -5.67 -8.10
N GLY A 244 29.50 -6.66 -8.51
CA GLY A 244 30.03 -7.69 -7.61
C GLY A 244 28.96 -8.59 -6.96
N VAL A 245 27.76 -8.63 -7.52
CA VAL A 245 26.60 -9.33 -7.00
C VAL A 245 26.05 -10.24 -8.08
N PRO A 246 25.77 -11.52 -7.81
CA PRO A 246 25.14 -12.44 -8.77
C PRO A 246 23.78 -11.92 -9.21
N MET A 247 23.52 -12.00 -10.52
CA MET A 247 22.25 -11.61 -11.12
C MET A 247 21.62 -12.80 -11.85
N VAL A 248 20.33 -13.01 -11.61
CA VAL A 248 19.56 -14.10 -12.23
C VAL A 248 18.35 -13.52 -12.94
N PRO A 249 18.23 -13.67 -14.26
CA PRO A 249 16.99 -13.33 -14.98
C PRO A 249 15.82 -14.19 -14.50
N THR A 250 14.69 -13.53 -14.21
CA THR A 250 13.48 -14.22 -13.73
C THR A 250 12.24 -13.67 -14.39
N VAL A 251 11.24 -14.53 -14.58
CA VAL A 251 9.88 -14.16 -14.96
C VAL A 251 8.94 -14.75 -13.90
N CYS A 252 8.86 -14.08 -12.76
CA CYS A 252 8.13 -14.61 -11.60
C CYS A 252 6.66 -14.95 -11.92
N ARG A 253 6.01 -14.22 -12.84
CA ARG A 253 4.65 -14.53 -13.27
C ARG A 253 4.51 -15.94 -13.87
N LYS A 254 5.54 -16.44 -14.51
CA LYS A 254 5.59 -17.78 -15.16
C LYS A 254 6.34 -18.82 -14.33
N GLY A 255 7.07 -18.40 -13.30
CA GLY A 255 7.98 -19.26 -12.51
C GLY A 255 9.34 -19.49 -13.17
N GLU A 256 9.63 -18.87 -14.30
CA GLU A 256 10.89 -19.04 -15.02
C GLU A 256 12.06 -18.41 -14.25
N GLY A 257 13.20 -19.08 -14.17
CA GLY A 257 14.41 -18.61 -13.50
C GLY A 257 14.39 -18.73 -11.96
N VAL A 258 13.26 -19.10 -11.34
CA VAL A 258 13.13 -19.18 -9.88
C VAL A 258 14.00 -20.29 -9.29
N ASP A 259 14.02 -21.46 -9.91
CA ASP A 259 14.87 -22.57 -9.48
C ASP A 259 16.37 -22.23 -9.56
N LYS A 260 16.79 -21.55 -10.65
CA LYS A 260 18.16 -21.05 -10.79
C LYS A 260 18.52 -20.07 -9.67
N LEU A 261 17.59 -19.19 -9.31
CA LEU A 261 17.76 -18.23 -8.22
C LEU A 261 18.05 -18.93 -6.89
N PHE A 262 17.27 -19.99 -6.54
CA PHE A 262 17.49 -20.72 -5.29
C PHE A 262 18.78 -21.55 -5.31
N HIS A 263 19.22 -22.07 -6.45
CA HIS A 263 20.54 -22.69 -6.56
C HIS A 263 21.68 -21.71 -6.26
N VAL A 264 21.58 -20.48 -6.80
CA VAL A 264 22.58 -19.42 -6.52
C VAL A 264 22.58 -19.07 -5.04
N ILE A 265 21.42 -19.02 -4.38
CA ILE A 265 21.31 -18.75 -2.94
C ILE A 265 22.01 -19.83 -2.11
N ILE A 266 21.81 -21.11 -2.45
CA ILE A 266 22.52 -22.20 -1.79
C ILE A 266 24.03 -22.05 -1.97
N GLY A 267 24.47 -21.70 -3.18
CA GLY A 267 25.90 -21.46 -3.48
C GLY A 267 26.48 -20.29 -2.66
N ILE A 268 25.71 -19.22 -2.45
CA ILE A 268 26.09 -18.09 -1.59
C ILE A 268 26.17 -18.51 -0.12
N TYR A 269 25.21 -19.31 0.32
CA TYR A 269 25.13 -19.77 1.70
C TYR A 269 26.27 -20.72 2.08
N GLU A 270 26.57 -21.70 1.23
CA GLU A 270 27.64 -22.70 1.46
C GLU A 270 29.07 -22.15 1.24
N GLY A 271 29.17 -21.01 0.52
CA GLY A 271 30.45 -20.41 0.17
C GLY A 271 31.20 -21.12 -0.97
N SER A 272 32.47 -20.73 -1.23
CA SER A 272 33.27 -21.26 -2.35
C SER A 272 33.54 -22.77 -2.31
N ASP A 273 33.52 -23.39 -1.14
CA ASP A 273 33.75 -24.81 -0.96
C ASP A 273 32.63 -25.69 -1.56
N PHE A 274 31.40 -25.18 -1.52
CA PHE A 274 30.24 -25.85 -2.13
C PHE A 274 30.40 -26.00 -3.66
N LEU A 275 30.81 -24.94 -4.33
CA LEU A 275 31.04 -24.97 -5.79
C LEU A 275 32.20 -25.85 -6.18
N THR A 276 33.19 -26.01 -5.30
CA THR A 276 34.38 -26.87 -5.56
C THR A 276 34.06 -28.34 -5.28
N GLN A 277 33.32 -28.67 -4.23
CA GLN A 277 33.00 -30.04 -3.85
C GLN A 277 31.84 -30.65 -4.66
N LYS A 278 30.84 -29.86 -5.08
CA LYS A 278 29.72 -30.36 -5.88
C LYS A 278 29.83 -30.14 -7.40
N LYS A 279 31.00 -29.73 -7.92
CA LYS A 279 31.31 -29.66 -9.35
C LYS A 279 30.97 -30.94 -10.14
N ALA A 280 30.97 -32.09 -9.45
CA ALA A 280 30.65 -33.37 -10.05
C ALA A 280 29.15 -33.73 -10.09
N GLU A 281 28.32 -33.13 -9.25
CA GLU A 281 26.91 -33.55 -9.04
C GLU A 281 25.89 -32.54 -9.64
N ILE A 282 26.22 -31.25 -9.72
CA ILE A 282 25.27 -30.24 -10.19
C ILE A 282 25.59 -29.86 -11.66
N ARG A 283 25.13 -30.67 -12.60
CA ARG A 283 25.01 -30.33 -14.02
C ARG A 283 23.77 -29.45 -14.21
N THR A 284 23.81 -28.19 -13.80
CA THR A 284 22.75 -27.24 -14.11
C THR A 284 23.28 -26.21 -15.09
N GLU A 285 22.45 -25.76 -16.03
CA GLU A 285 22.75 -24.70 -17.00
C GLU A 285 23.39 -23.47 -16.35
N VAL A 286 23.03 -23.12 -15.09
CA VAL A 286 23.61 -22.00 -14.33
C VAL A 286 25.11 -22.18 -14.10
N LEU A 287 25.59 -23.40 -13.86
CA LEU A 287 27.01 -23.69 -13.66
C LEU A 287 27.73 -23.85 -15.02
N GLU A 288 27.02 -24.30 -16.05
CA GLU A 288 27.55 -24.31 -17.42
C GLU A 288 27.69 -22.88 -17.95
N ASP A 289 26.71 -22.01 -17.75
CA ASP A 289 26.77 -20.58 -18.10
C ASP A 289 27.89 -19.84 -17.32
N LEU A 290 28.08 -20.13 -16.03
CA LEU A 290 29.17 -19.57 -15.21
C LEU A 290 30.53 -20.15 -15.59
N ARG A 291 30.59 -21.37 -16.11
CA ARG A 291 31.82 -22.04 -16.55
C ARG A 291 32.23 -21.55 -17.96
N ASP A 292 31.29 -21.46 -18.89
CA ASP A 292 31.52 -20.90 -20.24
C ASP A 292 32.00 -19.45 -20.16
N TRP A 293 31.50 -18.73 -19.17
CA TRP A 293 31.94 -17.38 -18.86
C TRP A 293 33.40 -17.33 -18.37
N HIS A 294 33.85 -18.29 -17.54
CA HIS A 294 35.24 -18.36 -17.04
C HIS A 294 36.24 -18.75 -18.15
N GLU A 295 35.79 -19.54 -19.12
CA GLU A 295 36.64 -19.97 -20.22
C GLU A 295 36.68 -18.99 -21.39
N THR A 296 35.63 -18.20 -21.60
CA THR A 296 35.52 -17.30 -22.77
C THR A 296 36.16 -15.91 -22.53
N TYR A 297 36.42 -15.51 -21.28
CA TYR A 297 36.83 -14.13 -20.95
C TYR A 297 38.12 -13.98 -20.16
N VAL A 298 39.07 -14.93 -20.28
CA VAL A 298 40.45 -14.74 -19.86
C VAL A 298 41.28 -14.42 -21.09
N PRO A 299 41.64 -13.15 -21.37
CA PRO A 299 42.62 -12.86 -22.42
C PRO A 299 43.97 -13.44 -21.99
N ASP A 300 44.62 -14.14 -22.90
CA ASP A 300 46.00 -14.64 -22.79
C ASP A 300 46.97 -13.49 -22.55
N HIS A 301 47.13 -13.04 -21.33
CA HIS A 301 48.24 -12.22 -20.91
C HIS A 301 49.28 -13.12 -20.24
N LYS A 302 50.27 -13.51 -21.04
CA LYS A 302 51.56 -14.07 -20.61
C LYS A 302 52.19 -13.11 -19.58
N PHE A 303 52.11 -13.45 -18.32
CA PHE A 303 53.05 -12.92 -17.33
C PHE A 303 54.16 -13.92 -17.11
N GLY A 304 55.36 -13.37 -17.16
CA GLY A 304 56.63 -14.11 -17.12
C GLY A 304 56.79 -14.93 -15.84
N SER A 305 57.49 -16.01 -16.03
CA SER A 305 57.99 -16.97 -15.04
C SER A 305 58.70 -16.32 -13.84
N HIS A 306 58.11 -16.36 -12.67
CA HIS A 306 58.83 -16.46 -11.42
C HIS A 306 58.15 -17.54 -10.56
N SER A 307 58.94 -18.57 -10.34
CA SER A 307 58.67 -19.69 -9.41
C SER A 307 58.65 -19.20 -7.97
N GLU A 308 57.46 -19.25 -7.35
CA GLU A 308 57.30 -19.46 -5.91
C GLU A 308 55.92 -20.09 -5.71
N GLU A 309 55.88 -21.19 -5.00
CA GLU A 309 54.67 -21.90 -4.63
C GLU A 309 53.83 -21.05 -3.66
N GLU A 310 53.08 -20.14 -4.18
CA GLU A 310 51.98 -19.49 -3.48
C GLU A 310 50.74 -20.41 -3.59
N HIS A 311 50.33 -20.94 -2.47
CA HIS A 311 49.01 -21.58 -2.32
C HIS A 311 47.93 -20.64 -2.88
N ILE A 312 47.48 -20.92 -4.10
CA ILE A 312 46.35 -20.24 -4.73
C ILE A 312 45.10 -20.59 -3.91
N ARG A 313 44.76 -19.74 -2.97
CA ARG A 313 43.44 -19.78 -2.35
C ARG A 313 42.44 -19.53 -3.46
N PRO A 314 41.41 -20.37 -3.65
CA PRO A 314 40.38 -20.12 -4.66
C PRO A 314 39.71 -18.80 -4.33
N ARG A 315 39.85 -17.82 -5.21
CA ARG A 315 39.15 -16.54 -5.11
C ARG A 315 37.68 -16.81 -5.22
N GLY A 316 36.94 -16.59 -4.14
CA GLY A 316 35.49 -16.74 -4.09
C GLY A 316 34.84 -15.83 -5.14
N ILE A 317 33.69 -16.24 -5.66
CA ILE A 317 32.86 -15.54 -6.63
C ILE A 317 32.37 -14.16 -6.10
N PHE A 318 32.57 -13.88 -4.83
CA PHE A 318 32.18 -12.62 -4.19
C PHE A 318 33.39 -11.72 -4.01
N ARG A 319 33.52 -10.70 -4.88
CA ARG A 319 34.33 -9.54 -4.57
C ARG A 319 33.49 -8.61 -3.71
N HIS A 320 33.99 -8.18 -2.57
CA HIS A 320 33.44 -7.03 -1.85
C HIS A 320 33.73 -5.79 -2.67
N ILE A 321 32.77 -5.38 -3.49
CA ILE A 321 32.86 -4.14 -4.24
C ILE A 321 32.24 -3.04 -3.39
N HIS A 322 33.00 -2.00 -3.15
CA HIS A 322 32.46 -0.75 -2.62
C HIS A 322 32.25 0.22 -3.77
N ILE A 323 31.09 0.86 -3.78
CA ILE A 323 30.83 1.94 -4.73
C ILE A 323 31.77 3.11 -4.40
N ASN A 324 32.58 3.50 -5.36
CA ASN A 324 33.45 4.65 -5.21
C ASN A 324 32.67 5.94 -5.51
N HIS A 325 32.50 6.78 -4.48
CA HIS A 325 31.75 8.04 -4.56
C HIS A 325 32.62 9.20 -5.06
N GLY A 326 33.87 8.93 -5.46
CA GLY A 326 34.83 9.95 -5.85
C GLY A 326 35.74 10.39 -4.69
N PRO A 327 36.94 10.92 -5.01
CA PRO A 327 38.02 11.10 -4.03
C PRO A 327 37.63 12.02 -2.87
N GLU A 328 36.81 13.05 -3.12
CA GLU A 328 36.42 14.00 -2.09
C GLU A 328 35.41 13.43 -1.10
N LEU A 329 34.40 12.70 -1.60
CA LEU A 329 33.41 12.04 -0.74
C LEU A 329 34.04 10.86 0.00
N GLU A 330 34.85 10.04 -0.69
CA GLU A 330 35.54 8.91 -0.06
C GLU A 330 36.42 9.35 1.10
N ARG A 331 37.14 10.49 0.97
CA ARG A 331 37.90 11.06 2.07
C ARG A 331 37.05 11.34 3.29
N SER A 332 35.89 11.97 3.12
CA SER A 332 34.96 12.25 4.23
C SER A 332 34.36 10.98 4.80
N ILE A 333 33.95 10.02 3.93
CA ILE A 333 33.43 8.72 4.35
C ILE A 333 34.47 7.97 5.19
N GLN A 334 35.73 7.92 4.77
CA GLN A 334 36.81 7.25 5.51
C GLN A 334 37.11 7.95 6.83
N ALA A 335 37.06 9.29 6.89
CA ALA A 335 37.28 10.03 8.13
C ALA A 335 36.22 9.68 9.18
N VAL A 336 34.94 9.73 8.81
CA VAL A 336 33.83 9.40 9.71
C VAL A 336 33.82 7.89 10.05
N LYS A 337 34.04 7.01 9.08
CA LYS A 337 34.14 5.55 9.25
C LYS A 337 35.21 5.20 10.29
N LYS A 338 36.40 5.82 10.19
CA LYS A 338 37.51 5.56 11.11
C LYS A 338 37.12 5.84 12.56
N LEU A 339 36.40 6.92 12.83
CA LEU A 339 35.98 7.30 14.17
C LEU A 339 34.87 6.40 14.70
N ILE A 340 33.92 5.97 13.83
CA ILE A 340 32.87 5.00 14.19
C ILE A 340 33.50 3.64 14.52
N SER A 341 34.53 3.22 13.77
CA SER A 341 35.14 1.88 13.91
C SER A 341 35.92 1.67 15.22
N VAL A 342 36.13 2.72 16.01
CA VAL A 342 36.69 2.61 17.36
C VAL A 342 35.75 1.81 18.30
N ASN A 343 34.44 1.82 18.04
CA ASN A 343 33.46 1.10 18.85
C ASN A 343 33.35 -0.35 18.38
N GLU A 344 33.95 -1.28 19.11
CA GLU A 344 33.94 -2.71 18.77
C GLU A 344 32.53 -3.29 18.67
N GLN A 345 31.63 -2.91 19.57
CA GLN A 345 30.25 -3.41 19.56
C GLN A 345 29.49 -3.06 18.23
N ILE A 346 29.86 -1.95 17.60
CA ILE A 346 29.26 -1.53 16.33
C ILE A 346 29.85 -2.31 15.16
N ARG A 347 31.14 -2.52 15.13
CA ARG A 347 31.83 -3.29 14.08
C ARG A 347 31.24 -4.68 13.86
N HIS A 348 30.69 -5.28 14.89
CA HIS A 348 30.11 -6.62 14.83
C HIS A 348 28.66 -6.64 14.34
N LYS A 349 27.90 -5.53 14.47
CA LYS A 349 26.47 -5.50 14.12
C LYS A 349 26.17 -4.66 12.87
N TYR A 350 26.97 -3.63 12.61
CA TYR A 350 26.70 -2.65 11.56
C TYR A 350 27.88 -2.50 10.59
N SER A 351 27.59 -2.29 9.30
CA SER A 351 28.60 -1.78 8.38
C SER A 351 28.96 -0.34 8.77
N THR A 352 30.21 -0.16 9.21
CA THR A 352 30.70 1.20 9.61
C THR A 352 30.72 2.17 8.43
N ARG A 353 30.89 1.66 7.20
CA ARG A 353 30.80 2.46 5.97
C ARG A 353 29.36 2.94 5.76
N PHE A 354 28.38 2.07 5.87
CA PHE A 354 26.97 2.44 5.76
C PHE A 354 26.57 3.53 6.77
N LEU A 355 26.99 3.36 8.04
CA LEU A 355 26.72 4.38 9.07
C LEU A 355 27.37 5.72 8.72
N ALA A 356 28.62 5.72 8.21
CA ALA A 356 29.31 6.94 7.82
C ALA A 356 28.59 7.64 6.65
N ILE A 357 28.19 6.88 5.63
CA ILE A 357 27.44 7.42 4.50
C ILE A 357 26.09 8.00 4.96
N LYS A 358 25.35 7.28 5.80
CA LYS A 358 24.04 7.75 6.31
C LYS A 358 24.13 8.98 7.21
N LEU A 359 25.19 9.11 7.99
CA LEU A 359 25.47 10.33 8.75
C LEU A 359 25.76 11.52 7.84
N LEU A 360 26.51 11.31 6.75
CA LEU A 360 26.78 12.37 5.76
C LEU A 360 25.53 12.69 4.90
N GLU A 361 24.56 11.77 4.78
CA GLU A 361 23.25 11.97 4.16
C GLU A 361 22.21 12.61 5.12
N ASP A 362 22.60 13.03 6.34
CA ASP A 362 21.73 13.63 7.36
C ASP A 362 20.55 12.73 7.79
N ASP A 363 20.82 11.43 7.96
CA ASP A 363 19.82 10.46 8.43
C ASP A 363 19.62 10.59 9.96
N LYS A 364 18.49 11.15 10.37
CA LYS A 364 18.16 11.46 11.77
C LYS A 364 18.11 10.23 12.67
N ASP A 365 17.70 9.08 12.16
CA ASP A 365 17.61 7.84 12.94
C ASP A 365 19.03 7.33 13.31
N ILE A 366 19.96 7.45 12.35
CA ILE A 366 21.38 7.11 12.58
C ILE A 366 22.04 8.17 13.47
N GLU A 367 21.68 9.43 13.32
CA GLU A 367 22.17 10.50 14.19
C GLU A 367 21.79 10.22 15.66
N LEU A 368 20.51 9.97 15.94
CA LEU A 368 20.03 9.59 17.27
C LEU A 368 20.70 8.32 17.79
N PHE A 369 20.95 7.33 16.94
CA PHE A 369 21.67 6.12 17.32
C PHE A 369 23.12 6.45 17.71
N VAL A 370 23.82 7.27 16.93
CA VAL A 370 25.21 7.66 17.18
C VAL A 370 25.33 8.51 18.44
N GLU A 371 24.35 9.36 18.77
CA GLU A 371 24.32 10.11 20.04
C GLU A 371 24.40 9.20 21.28
N THR A 372 23.89 7.97 21.18
CA THR A 372 23.95 7.00 22.30
C THR A 372 25.33 6.40 22.52
N LEU A 373 26.29 6.62 21.62
CA LEU A 373 27.63 6.04 21.67
C LEU A 373 28.56 6.82 22.60
N PRO A 374 29.57 6.16 23.22
CA PRO A 374 30.53 6.81 24.11
C PRO A 374 31.28 7.99 23.45
N ASN A 375 31.60 7.91 22.17
CA ASN A 375 32.25 8.96 21.39
C ASN A 375 31.29 9.65 20.39
N GLY A 376 29.97 9.58 20.60
CA GLY A 376 28.94 10.10 19.72
C GLY A 376 29.10 11.58 19.39
N GLY A 377 29.40 12.41 20.42
CA GLY A 377 29.63 13.83 20.23
C GLY A 377 30.83 14.16 19.32
N GLU A 378 31.91 13.36 19.39
CA GLU A 378 33.08 13.54 18.51
C GLU A 378 32.77 13.14 17.07
N ILE A 379 31.97 12.05 16.89
CA ILE A 379 31.53 11.59 15.56
C ILE A 379 30.67 12.66 14.90
N LEU A 380 29.71 13.23 15.61
CA LEU A 380 28.80 14.23 15.07
C LEU A 380 29.53 15.56 14.78
N ALA A 381 30.45 15.98 15.63
CA ALA A 381 31.26 17.16 15.36
C ALA A 381 32.16 16.98 14.14
N LEU A 382 32.73 15.78 13.93
CA LEU A 382 33.48 15.45 12.71
C LEU A 382 32.58 15.44 11.47
N ARG A 383 31.37 14.83 11.57
CA ARG A 383 30.39 14.83 10.51
C ARG A 383 30.06 16.25 10.05
N ASP A 384 29.75 17.17 10.97
CA ASP A 384 29.41 18.55 10.64
C ASP A 384 30.56 19.26 9.92
N LYS A 385 31.79 19.03 10.38
CA LYS A 385 32.99 19.56 9.70
C LYS A 385 33.16 19.02 8.28
N GLU A 386 32.94 17.71 8.09
CA GLU A 386 33.08 17.08 6.77
C GLU A 386 31.94 17.48 5.82
N VAL A 387 30.70 17.62 6.30
CA VAL A 387 29.55 18.14 5.53
C VAL A 387 29.85 19.55 5.02
N GLN A 388 30.34 20.43 5.91
CA GLN A 388 30.73 21.79 5.54
C GLN A 388 31.92 21.79 4.53
N ARG A 389 32.85 20.84 4.68
CA ARG A 389 33.97 20.69 3.73
C ARG A 389 33.46 20.29 2.33
N ILE A 390 32.55 19.28 2.27
CA ILE A 390 31.94 18.82 1.02
C ILE A 390 31.24 20.00 0.34
N TYR A 391 30.42 20.75 1.09
CA TYR A 391 29.72 21.92 0.58
C TYR A 391 30.68 22.95 -0.02
N ASN A 392 31.79 23.25 0.68
CA ASN A 392 32.76 24.24 0.20
C ASN A 392 33.54 23.79 -1.03
N VAL A 393 33.81 22.47 -1.19
CA VAL A 393 34.58 21.94 -2.30
C VAL A 393 33.70 21.66 -3.53
N MET A 394 32.52 21.08 -3.32
CA MET A 394 31.65 20.64 -4.40
C MET A 394 30.53 21.63 -4.72
N ASN A 395 30.34 22.64 -3.85
CA ASN A 395 29.21 23.59 -3.91
C ASN A 395 27.83 22.92 -3.98
N GLU A 396 27.73 21.74 -3.39
CA GLU A 396 26.53 20.88 -3.31
C GLU A 396 26.43 20.30 -1.91
N ASP A 397 25.19 20.02 -1.47
CA ASP A 397 24.96 19.36 -0.18
C ASP A 397 25.50 17.92 -0.23
N SER A 398 26.01 17.42 0.90
CA SER A 398 26.59 16.09 1.01
C SER A 398 25.61 14.98 0.60
N GLU A 399 24.34 15.11 0.95
CA GLU A 399 23.28 14.19 0.55
C GLU A 399 23.13 14.10 -0.98
N GLN A 400 23.12 15.27 -1.65
CA GLN A 400 23.01 15.33 -3.10
C GLN A 400 24.24 14.75 -3.77
N ALA A 401 25.44 15.14 -3.31
CA ALA A 401 26.69 14.67 -3.87
C ALA A 401 26.84 13.15 -3.79
N ILE A 402 26.44 12.52 -2.66
CA ILE A 402 26.46 11.06 -2.49
C ILE A 402 25.44 10.39 -3.43
N THR A 403 24.24 10.95 -3.54
CA THR A 403 23.19 10.40 -4.42
C THR A 403 23.62 10.50 -5.90
N ASP A 404 24.15 11.65 -6.32
CA ASP A 404 24.62 11.85 -7.69
C ASP A 404 25.79 10.89 -8.02
N ALA A 405 26.66 10.61 -7.06
CA ALA A 405 27.74 9.63 -7.24
C ALA A 405 27.18 8.19 -7.40
N LYS A 406 26.15 7.79 -6.63
CA LYS A 406 25.49 6.48 -6.78
C LYS A 406 24.84 6.33 -8.15
N TYR A 407 24.08 7.33 -8.58
CA TYR A 407 23.48 7.31 -9.92
C TYR A 407 24.53 7.37 -11.04
N GLY A 408 25.65 8.11 -10.84
CA GLY A 408 26.77 8.13 -11.76
C GLY A 408 27.37 6.73 -11.98
N PHE A 409 27.54 5.96 -10.89
CA PHE A 409 27.95 4.56 -10.96
C PHE A 409 26.95 3.69 -11.72
N ILE A 410 25.66 3.78 -11.39
CA ILE A 410 24.58 3.01 -12.03
C ILE A 410 24.54 3.32 -13.54
N THR A 411 24.52 4.59 -13.90
CA THR A 411 24.47 5.03 -15.31
C THR A 411 25.71 4.56 -16.07
N GLY A 412 26.91 4.62 -15.45
CA GLY A 412 28.15 4.11 -16.03
C GLY A 412 28.07 2.59 -16.29
N ALA A 413 27.62 1.81 -15.32
CA ALA A 413 27.46 0.35 -15.46
C ALA A 413 26.43 -0.01 -16.54
N LEU A 414 25.29 0.67 -16.57
CA LEU A 414 24.26 0.44 -17.58
C LEU A 414 24.74 0.84 -18.99
N LYS A 415 25.46 1.95 -19.13
CA LYS A 415 26.00 2.36 -20.43
C LYS A 415 26.92 1.30 -21.05
N GLU A 416 27.59 0.51 -20.22
CA GLU A 416 28.48 -0.57 -20.69
C GLU A 416 27.76 -1.88 -20.99
N THR A 417 26.58 -2.11 -20.40
CA THR A 417 25.91 -3.42 -20.37
C THR A 417 24.52 -3.42 -20.99
N PHE A 418 23.93 -2.26 -21.20
CA PHE A 418 22.57 -2.11 -21.70
C PHE A 418 22.58 -1.46 -23.09
N THR A 419 21.94 -2.12 -24.04
CA THR A 419 21.75 -1.60 -25.40
C THR A 419 20.28 -1.29 -25.59
N ASP A 420 19.97 -0.02 -25.72
CA ASP A 420 18.61 0.47 -25.94
C ASP A 420 18.28 0.42 -27.44
N ASN A 421 17.35 -0.46 -27.78
CA ASN A 421 16.80 -0.57 -29.12
C ASN A 421 15.33 -0.10 -29.09
N HIS A 422 15.10 1.21 -28.97
CA HIS A 422 13.76 1.78 -28.95
C HIS A 422 12.81 1.23 -30.01
N MET A 423 11.99 0.24 -29.66
CA MET A 423 10.85 -0.22 -30.46
C MET A 423 9.53 0.03 -29.72
N GLU A 424 8.75 0.82 -30.30
CA GLU A 424 7.33 1.24 -30.33
C GLU A 424 6.25 0.68 -29.33
N LYS A 425 6.56 -0.02 -28.26
CA LYS A 425 5.51 -0.41 -27.29
C LYS A 425 4.95 0.76 -26.45
N GLU A 426 5.64 1.86 -26.37
CA GLU A 426 5.17 3.08 -25.68
C GLU A 426 3.95 3.73 -26.37
N GLN A 427 3.73 3.49 -27.64
CA GLN A 427 2.63 4.12 -28.38
C GLN A 427 1.25 3.73 -27.83
N THR A 428 1.04 2.46 -27.44
CA THR A 428 -0.27 1.99 -26.97
C THR A 428 -0.65 2.65 -25.65
N THR A 429 0.26 2.74 -24.68
CA THR A 429 0.00 3.42 -23.39
C THR A 429 -0.27 4.90 -23.61
N ARG A 430 0.48 5.57 -24.49
CA ARG A 430 0.25 6.99 -24.83
C ARG A 430 -1.12 7.23 -25.47
N VAL A 431 -1.52 6.38 -26.41
CA VAL A 431 -2.83 6.51 -27.08
C VAL A 431 -3.94 6.34 -26.05
N ILE A 432 -3.88 5.33 -25.19
CA ILE A 432 -4.89 5.10 -24.16
C ILE A 432 -4.90 6.29 -23.18
N ASP A 433 -3.75 6.74 -22.70
CA ASP A 433 -3.66 7.88 -21.78
C ASP A 433 -4.16 9.18 -22.39
N SER A 434 -3.94 9.41 -23.69
CA SER A 434 -4.45 10.61 -24.37
C SER A 434 -5.98 10.70 -24.32
N ILE A 435 -6.67 9.57 -24.27
CA ILE A 435 -8.13 9.47 -24.19
C ILE A 435 -8.58 9.48 -22.72
N VAL A 436 -8.00 8.60 -21.91
CA VAL A 436 -8.43 8.35 -20.53
C VAL A 436 -8.12 9.54 -19.61
N THR A 437 -6.99 10.21 -19.82
CA THR A 437 -6.60 11.39 -19.02
C THR A 437 -6.90 12.71 -19.72
N HIS A 438 -7.69 12.66 -20.81
CA HIS A 438 -8.06 13.85 -21.57
C HIS A 438 -8.82 14.87 -20.71
N ARG A 439 -8.53 16.16 -20.92
CA ARG A 439 -9.07 17.27 -20.12
C ARG A 439 -10.60 17.28 -19.96
N ILE A 440 -11.32 16.88 -21.01
CA ILE A 440 -12.80 16.87 -21.02
C ILE A 440 -13.30 15.44 -20.86
N TRP A 441 -12.76 14.48 -21.65
CA TRP A 441 -13.22 13.10 -21.70
C TRP A 441 -12.78 12.26 -20.50
N GLY A 442 -11.74 12.65 -19.78
CA GLY A 442 -11.25 11.91 -18.62
C GLY A 442 -12.31 11.72 -17.52
N TYR A 443 -13.11 12.76 -17.23
CA TYR A 443 -14.18 12.64 -16.23
C TYR A 443 -15.34 11.76 -16.69
N PRO A 444 -15.93 11.96 -17.91
CA PRO A 444 -16.97 11.05 -18.40
C PRO A 444 -16.53 9.59 -18.44
N ILE A 445 -15.33 9.30 -18.92
CA ILE A 445 -14.79 7.94 -18.97
C ILE A 445 -14.64 7.36 -17.55
N PHE A 446 -14.14 8.17 -16.62
CA PHE A 446 -14.01 7.77 -15.23
C PHE A 446 -15.39 7.45 -14.62
N PHE A 447 -16.40 8.30 -14.80
CA PHE A 447 -17.75 8.04 -14.32
C PHE A 447 -18.40 6.84 -15.01
N LEU A 448 -18.09 6.60 -16.29
CA LEU A 448 -18.54 5.41 -17.01
C LEU A 448 -17.96 4.11 -16.37
N PHE A 449 -16.67 4.09 -16.04
CA PHE A 449 -16.07 2.95 -15.36
C PHE A 449 -16.70 2.72 -13.98
N LEU A 450 -16.95 3.78 -13.22
CA LEU A 450 -17.64 3.70 -11.95
C LEU A 450 -19.06 3.16 -12.11
N TYR A 451 -19.78 3.64 -13.11
CA TYR A 451 -21.13 3.15 -13.40
C TYR A 451 -21.12 1.66 -13.73
N ILE A 452 -20.22 1.21 -14.61
CA ILE A 452 -20.06 -0.22 -14.95
C ILE A 452 -19.72 -1.04 -13.69
N MET A 453 -18.84 -0.53 -12.84
CA MET A 453 -18.45 -1.20 -11.59
C MET A 453 -19.65 -1.35 -10.64
N PHE A 454 -20.42 -0.28 -10.41
CA PHE A 454 -21.56 -0.32 -9.49
C PHE A 454 -22.72 -1.12 -10.08
N GLU A 455 -23.11 -0.87 -11.32
CA GLU A 455 -24.17 -1.60 -12.00
C GLU A 455 -23.84 -3.09 -12.07
N GLY A 456 -22.60 -3.42 -12.49
CA GLY A 456 -22.15 -4.81 -12.51
C GLY A 456 -22.15 -5.45 -11.12
N THR A 457 -21.80 -4.72 -10.08
CA THR A 457 -21.80 -5.25 -8.69
C THR A 457 -23.23 -5.55 -8.24
N PHE A 458 -24.18 -4.67 -8.46
CA PHE A 458 -25.55 -4.86 -7.99
C PHE A 458 -26.31 -5.86 -8.87
N VAL A 459 -26.27 -5.72 -10.19
CA VAL A 459 -27.03 -6.59 -11.09
C VAL A 459 -26.49 -8.04 -11.10
N LEU A 460 -25.15 -8.21 -11.20
CA LEU A 460 -24.58 -9.57 -11.20
C LEU A 460 -24.58 -10.19 -9.80
N GLY A 461 -24.51 -9.36 -8.76
CA GLY A 461 -24.50 -9.83 -7.38
C GLY A 461 -25.86 -10.27 -6.85
N ASP A 462 -26.94 -9.73 -7.42
CA ASP A 462 -28.31 -10.03 -6.98
C ASP A 462 -28.67 -11.51 -7.18
N TYR A 463 -28.29 -12.12 -8.29
CA TYR A 463 -28.56 -13.55 -8.56
C TYR A 463 -27.96 -14.50 -7.51
N PRO A 464 -26.64 -14.46 -7.21
CA PRO A 464 -26.09 -15.34 -6.18
C PRO A 464 -26.54 -14.91 -4.77
N MET A 465 -26.88 -13.64 -4.54
CA MET A 465 -27.43 -13.17 -3.28
C MET A 465 -28.76 -13.83 -2.97
N GLN A 466 -29.74 -13.83 -3.90
CA GLN A 466 -31.02 -14.52 -3.75
C GLN A 466 -30.84 -16.03 -3.54
N GLY A 467 -29.86 -16.65 -4.22
CA GLY A 467 -29.54 -18.07 -4.02
C GLY A 467 -29.03 -18.37 -2.60
N ILE A 468 -28.20 -17.50 -2.03
CA ILE A 468 -27.70 -17.65 -0.65
C ILE A 468 -28.83 -17.37 0.36
N GLU A 469 -29.64 -16.35 0.12
CA GLU A 469 -30.81 -16.03 0.95
C GLU A 469 -31.75 -17.23 1.02
N TRP A 470 -32.13 -17.82 -0.10
CA TRP A 470 -32.92 -19.06 -0.15
C TRP A 470 -32.28 -20.21 0.65
N LEU A 471 -30.93 -20.37 0.56
CA LEU A 471 -30.22 -21.39 1.35
C LEU A 471 -30.29 -21.12 2.86
N VAL A 472 -30.11 -19.86 3.26
CA VAL A 472 -30.21 -19.43 4.67
C VAL A 472 -31.61 -19.67 5.20
N ASP A 473 -32.63 -19.34 4.43
CA ASP A 473 -34.05 -19.59 4.79
C ASP A 473 -34.36 -21.08 4.92
N GLN A 474 -33.88 -21.91 3.97
CA GLN A 474 -34.00 -23.35 4.05
C GLN A 474 -33.33 -23.92 5.31
N LEU A 475 -32.16 -23.42 5.67
CA LEU A 475 -31.48 -23.84 6.89
C LEU A 475 -32.25 -23.41 8.15
N GLY A 476 -32.77 -22.20 8.15
CA GLY A 476 -33.66 -21.72 9.23
C GLY A 476 -34.91 -22.57 9.38
N ASN A 477 -35.60 -22.87 8.27
CA ASN A 477 -36.76 -23.71 8.23
C ASN A 477 -36.47 -25.15 8.68
N LEU A 478 -35.33 -25.72 8.30
CA LEU A 478 -34.90 -27.04 8.73
C LEU A 478 -34.78 -27.10 10.26
N ILE A 479 -34.20 -26.08 10.88
CA ILE A 479 -34.05 -26.01 12.34
C ILE A 479 -35.40 -25.75 12.99
N ARG A 480 -36.23 -24.85 12.45
CA ARG A 480 -37.58 -24.56 12.97
C ARG A 480 -38.43 -25.82 13.01
N ASN A 481 -38.36 -26.69 11.99
CA ASN A 481 -39.19 -27.91 11.89
C ASN A 481 -38.67 -29.10 12.72
N ASN A 482 -37.37 -29.14 13.04
CA ASN A 482 -36.76 -30.29 13.71
C ASN A 482 -36.40 -30.04 15.18
N MET A 483 -36.48 -28.81 15.67
CA MET A 483 -36.13 -28.45 17.03
C MET A 483 -37.39 -28.10 17.84
N ALA A 484 -37.44 -28.52 19.10
CA ALA A 484 -38.52 -28.15 20.01
C ALA A 484 -38.53 -26.62 20.25
N GLU A 485 -39.70 -26.05 20.43
CA GLU A 485 -39.85 -24.62 20.72
C GLU A 485 -39.15 -24.23 22.01
N GLY A 486 -38.44 -23.08 21.98
CA GLY A 486 -37.76 -22.57 23.13
C GLY A 486 -36.61 -21.58 22.76
N PRO A 487 -36.09 -20.88 23.77
CA PRO A 487 -35.09 -19.82 23.58
C PRO A 487 -33.85 -20.24 22.78
N LEU A 488 -33.49 -21.52 22.86
CA LEU A 488 -32.30 -22.00 22.11
C LEU A 488 -32.57 -22.11 20.60
N LYS A 489 -33.79 -22.49 20.20
CA LYS A 489 -34.22 -22.54 18.80
C LYS A 489 -34.25 -21.13 18.23
N ASP A 490 -34.85 -20.17 18.94
CA ASP A 490 -34.98 -18.79 18.52
C ASP A 490 -33.60 -18.12 18.44
N MET A 491 -32.70 -18.39 19.38
CA MET A 491 -31.30 -17.91 19.32
C MET A 491 -30.57 -18.46 18.10
N LEU A 492 -30.75 -19.73 17.76
CA LEU A 492 -30.09 -20.34 16.62
C LEU A 492 -30.64 -19.80 15.29
N VAL A 493 -31.95 -19.67 15.18
CA VAL A 493 -32.60 -19.25 13.94
C VAL A 493 -32.49 -17.72 13.77
N ASP A 494 -33.00 -16.96 14.73
CA ASP A 494 -33.12 -15.51 14.57
C ASP A 494 -31.81 -14.77 14.98
N GLY A 495 -31.13 -15.29 16.03
CA GLY A 495 -29.87 -14.69 16.50
C GLY A 495 -28.65 -15.04 15.61
N ILE A 496 -28.42 -16.33 15.33
CA ILE A 496 -27.21 -16.76 14.61
C ILE A 496 -27.48 -16.86 13.12
N ILE A 497 -28.47 -17.61 12.67
CA ILE A 497 -28.73 -17.80 11.24
C ILE A 497 -29.18 -16.48 10.61
N GLY A 498 -30.12 -15.76 11.22
CA GLY A 498 -30.58 -14.47 10.77
C GLY A 498 -29.44 -13.43 10.74
N GLY A 499 -28.64 -13.34 11.82
CA GLY A 499 -27.55 -12.39 11.92
C GLY A 499 -26.35 -12.69 11.02
N VAL A 500 -25.88 -13.95 11.01
CA VAL A 500 -24.76 -14.38 10.17
C VAL A 500 -25.19 -14.52 8.71
N GLY A 501 -26.41 -15.04 8.48
CA GLY A 501 -27.03 -15.17 7.17
C GLY A 501 -27.10 -13.82 6.45
N GLY A 502 -27.62 -12.79 7.13
CA GLY A 502 -27.69 -11.44 6.57
C GLY A 502 -26.34 -10.88 6.09
N VAL A 503 -25.22 -11.31 6.70
CA VAL A 503 -23.87 -10.91 6.27
C VAL A 503 -23.36 -11.74 5.09
N ILE A 504 -23.64 -13.06 5.10
CA ILE A 504 -23.21 -13.98 4.05
C ILE A 504 -23.95 -13.69 2.75
N VAL A 505 -25.23 -13.28 2.83
CA VAL A 505 -26.05 -12.89 1.69
C VAL A 505 -25.37 -11.78 0.87
N PHE A 506 -24.71 -10.82 1.52
CA PHE A 506 -23.99 -9.72 0.82
C PHE A 506 -22.59 -10.08 0.33
N LEU A 507 -22.07 -11.27 0.65
CA LEU A 507 -20.72 -11.68 0.25
C LEU A 507 -20.51 -11.67 -1.28
N PRO A 508 -21.43 -12.12 -2.14
CA PRO A 508 -21.28 -12.06 -3.59
C PRO A 508 -21.08 -10.63 -4.10
N ASN A 509 -21.86 -9.67 -3.61
CA ASN A 509 -21.72 -8.27 -3.98
C ASN A 509 -20.35 -7.73 -3.60
N ILE A 510 -19.83 -8.08 -2.44
CA ILE A 510 -18.50 -7.70 -1.99
C ILE A 510 -17.42 -8.33 -2.87
N LEU A 511 -17.56 -9.62 -3.25
CA LEU A 511 -16.62 -10.30 -4.13
C LEU A 511 -16.60 -9.70 -5.53
N ILE A 512 -17.77 -9.39 -6.10
CA ILE A 512 -17.87 -8.76 -7.43
C ILE A 512 -17.28 -7.34 -7.40
N LEU A 513 -17.53 -6.58 -6.34
CA LEU A 513 -16.91 -5.28 -6.15
C LEU A 513 -15.38 -5.38 -6.10
N TYR A 514 -14.83 -6.34 -5.34
CA TYR A 514 -13.39 -6.59 -5.30
C TYR A 514 -12.84 -7.07 -6.64
N PHE A 515 -13.61 -7.83 -7.42
CA PHE A 515 -13.24 -8.24 -8.76
C PHE A 515 -13.02 -7.01 -9.66
N PHE A 516 -13.96 -6.08 -9.74
CA PHE A 516 -13.82 -4.86 -10.54
C PHE A 516 -12.67 -3.99 -10.05
N ILE A 517 -12.50 -3.85 -8.75
CA ILE A 517 -11.37 -3.10 -8.16
C ILE A 517 -10.04 -3.74 -8.55
N SER A 518 -9.91 -5.06 -8.45
CA SER A 518 -8.67 -5.76 -8.85
C SER A 518 -8.38 -5.61 -10.34
N VAL A 519 -9.41 -5.62 -11.20
CA VAL A 519 -9.26 -5.33 -12.64
C VAL A 519 -8.72 -3.91 -12.85
N MET A 520 -9.28 -2.91 -12.18
CA MET A 520 -8.84 -1.52 -12.29
C MET A 520 -7.43 -1.31 -11.72
N GLU A 521 -7.08 -2.00 -10.64
CA GLU A 521 -5.76 -1.95 -9.99
C GLU A 521 -4.70 -2.60 -10.89
N ASP A 522 -4.89 -3.87 -11.28
CA ASP A 522 -3.94 -4.65 -12.08
C ASP A 522 -3.76 -4.08 -13.50
N SER A 523 -4.79 -3.43 -14.06
CA SER A 523 -4.69 -2.77 -15.37
C SER A 523 -3.86 -1.47 -15.34
N GLY A 524 -3.62 -0.88 -14.16
CA GLY A 524 -2.98 0.43 -14.00
C GLY A 524 -3.92 1.63 -14.15
N TYR A 525 -5.24 1.40 -14.33
CA TYR A 525 -6.23 2.49 -14.44
C TYR A 525 -6.39 3.29 -13.13
N MET A 526 -6.23 2.63 -11.97
CA MET A 526 -6.36 3.27 -10.65
C MET A 526 -5.41 4.46 -10.46
N ALA A 527 -4.18 4.36 -10.97
CA ALA A 527 -3.21 5.46 -10.91
C ALA A 527 -3.71 6.67 -11.73
N ARG A 528 -4.33 6.43 -12.89
CA ARG A 528 -4.90 7.50 -13.75
C ARG A 528 -6.11 8.16 -13.11
N ALA A 529 -6.98 7.37 -12.48
CA ALA A 529 -8.12 7.89 -11.72
C ALA A 529 -7.65 8.80 -10.57
N ALA A 530 -6.64 8.35 -9.81
CA ALA A 530 -6.04 9.17 -8.74
C ALA A 530 -5.38 10.45 -9.30
N PHE A 531 -4.70 10.37 -10.45
CA PHE A 531 -4.10 11.51 -11.14
C PHE A 531 -5.15 12.56 -11.55
N ILE A 532 -6.28 12.14 -12.14
CA ILE A 532 -7.35 13.04 -12.55
C ILE A 532 -7.96 13.76 -11.35
N MET A 533 -8.14 13.05 -10.24
CA MET A 533 -8.84 13.53 -9.05
C MET A 533 -7.95 14.25 -8.04
N ASP A 534 -6.62 14.22 -8.20
CA ASP A 534 -5.69 14.74 -7.19
C ASP A 534 -5.95 16.21 -6.83
N LYS A 535 -6.18 17.06 -7.81
CA LYS A 535 -6.43 18.49 -7.56
C LYS A 535 -7.66 18.75 -6.69
N ILE A 536 -8.70 17.93 -6.83
CA ILE A 536 -9.91 18.02 -6.02
C ILE A 536 -9.60 17.55 -4.60
N MET A 537 -8.92 16.41 -4.48
CA MET A 537 -8.53 15.83 -3.19
C MET A 537 -7.58 16.74 -2.41
N HIS A 538 -6.62 17.36 -3.10
CA HIS A 538 -5.68 18.28 -2.47
C HIS A 538 -6.39 19.51 -1.87
N ARG A 539 -7.42 20.04 -2.52
CA ARG A 539 -8.23 21.11 -1.94
C ARG A 539 -8.97 20.70 -0.67
N MET A 540 -9.17 19.40 -0.47
CA MET A 540 -9.75 18.84 0.75
C MET A 540 -8.69 18.55 1.82
N GLY A 541 -7.39 18.72 1.54
CA GLY A 541 -6.26 18.34 2.40
C GLY A 541 -5.97 16.86 2.37
N LEU A 542 -6.30 16.18 1.26
CA LEU A 542 -6.10 14.75 1.04
C LEU A 542 -5.21 14.50 -0.17
N HIS A 543 -4.63 13.31 -0.24
CA HIS A 543 -3.88 12.82 -1.40
C HIS A 543 -4.83 12.29 -2.49
N GLY A 544 -4.45 12.36 -3.78
CA GLY A 544 -5.27 11.86 -4.89
C GLY A 544 -5.70 10.40 -4.74
N LYS A 545 -4.84 9.55 -4.18
CA LYS A 545 -5.16 8.14 -3.88
C LYS A 545 -6.31 7.98 -2.87
N SER A 546 -6.62 9.00 -2.05
CA SER A 546 -7.74 8.97 -1.09
C SER A 546 -9.11 8.94 -1.76
N PHE A 547 -9.19 9.37 -3.02
CA PHE A 547 -10.41 9.36 -3.78
C PHE A 547 -11.00 7.95 -3.96
N ILE A 548 -10.14 6.97 -4.15
CA ILE A 548 -10.53 5.57 -4.37
C ILE A 548 -11.27 4.98 -3.16
N PRO A 549 -10.71 5.01 -1.94
CA PRO A 549 -11.45 4.61 -0.74
C PRO A 549 -12.76 5.36 -0.54
N LEU A 550 -12.80 6.68 -0.82
CA LEU A 550 -14.01 7.47 -0.65
C LEU A 550 -15.14 7.01 -1.58
N ILE A 551 -14.84 6.74 -2.85
CA ILE A 551 -15.83 6.22 -3.79
C ILE A 551 -16.29 4.81 -3.41
N MET A 552 -15.35 3.93 -3.03
CA MET A 552 -15.70 2.59 -2.55
C MET A 552 -16.67 2.64 -1.35
N GLY A 553 -16.62 3.72 -0.56
CA GLY A 553 -17.52 3.97 0.57
C GLY A 553 -19.00 4.02 0.19
N PHE A 554 -19.34 4.37 -1.05
CA PHE A 554 -20.73 4.30 -1.55
C PHE A 554 -21.23 2.86 -1.69
N GLY A 555 -20.36 1.91 -1.96
CA GLY A 555 -20.70 0.49 -1.94
C GLY A 555 -20.68 -0.05 -0.51
N CYS A 556 -19.49 -0.12 0.11
CA CYS A 556 -19.33 -0.60 1.49
C CYS A 556 -18.12 0.08 2.14
N ASN A 557 -18.32 0.63 3.35
CA ASN A 557 -17.27 1.31 4.11
C ASN A 557 -16.13 0.37 4.56
N VAL A 558 -16.40 -0.91 4.78
CA VAL A 558 -15.38 -1.87 5.23
C VAL A 558 -14.26 -2.05 4.20
N PRO A 559 -14.54 -2.47 2.93
CA PRO A 559 -13.52 -2.56 1.89
C PRO A 559 -12.90 -1.19 1.58
N ALA A 560 -13.66 -0.12 1.68
CA ALA A 560 -13.17 1.24 1.48
C ALA A 560 -12.07 1.60 2.48
N ILE A 561 -12.26 1.32 3.76
CA ILE A 561 -11.25 1.53 4.80
C ILE A 561 -10.04 0.64 4.59
N MET A 562 -10.23 -0.63 4.21
CA MET A 562 -9.13 -1.53 3.88
C MET A 562 -8.32 -1.04 2.67
N ALA A 563 -8.96 -0.44 1.67
CA ALA A 563 -8.29 0.14 0.50
C ALA A 563 -7.42 1.36 0.87
N SER A 564 -7.66 2.02 2.00
CA SER A 564 -6.83 3.13 2.45
C SER A 564 -5.35 2.76 2.71
N ARG A 565 -5.02 1.46 2.78
CA ARG A 565 -3.63 0.96 2.84
C ARG A 565 -2.77 1.42 1.68
N THR A 566 -3.36 1.67 0.52
CA THR A 566 -2.65 2.17 -0.68
C THR A 566 -2.17 3.62 -0.53
N ILE A 567 -2.61 4.33 0.50
CA ILE A 567 -2.20 5.70 0.81
C ILE A 567 -0.95 5.64 1.67
N GLU A 568 0.17 6.09 1.13
CA GLU A 568 1.48 6.06 1.78
C GLU A 568 1.54 7.04 2.96
N ASP A 569 0.98 8.24 2.79
CA ASP A 569 0.94 9.25 3.84
C ASP A 569 -0.01 8.85 4.97
N ARG A 570 0.55 8.69 6.18
CA ARG A 570 -0.19 8.31 7.39
C ARG A 570 -1.29 9.31 7.76
N LYS A 571 -1.03 10.61 7.56
CA LYS A 571 -2.00 11.68 7.83
C LYS A 571 -3.22 11.56 6.92
N CYS A 572 -2.99 11.51 5.60
CA CYS A 572 -4.05 11.36 4.62
C CYS A 572 -4.79 10.03 4.76
N ARG A 573 -4.07 8.93 5.04
CA ARG A 573 -4.67 7.62 5.30
C ARG A 573 -5.64 7.66 6.48
N LEU A 574 -5.22 8.23 7.60
CA LEU A 574 -6.05 8.33 8.80
C LEU A 574 -7.28 9.21 8.56
N ILE A 575 -7.10 10.38 7.95
CA ILE A 575 -8.23 11.28 7.65
C ILE A 575 -9.21 10.59 6.71
N THR A 576 -8.73 9.89 5.67
CA THR A 576 -9.58 9.15 4.72
C THR A 576 -10.40 8.08 5.45
N MET A 577 -9.79 7.32 6.37
CA MET A 577 -10.51 6.34 7.20
C MET A 577 -11.59 6.98 8.07
N LEU A 578 -11.30 8.16 8.64
CA LEU A 578 -12.25 8.84 9.53
C LEU A 578 -13.43 9.45 8.78
N VAL A 579 -13.24 9.97 7.57
CA VAL A 579 -14.33 10.61 6.82
C VAL A 579 -15.13 9.64 5.96
N ASN A 580 -14.58 8.45 5.69
CA ASN A 580 -15.24 7.44 4.87
C ASN A 580 -16.65 7.06 5.37
N PRO A 581 -16.94 6.91 6.68
CA PRO A 581 -18.27 6.61 7.18
C PRO A 581 -19.35 7.64 6.81
N LEU A 582 -18.97 8.84 6.39
CA LEU A 582 -19.92 9.88 5.90
C LEU A 582 -20.40 9.59 4.47
N MET A 583 -19.71 8.71 3.73
CA MET A 583 -20.20 8.22 2.45
C MET A 583 -21.34 7.24 2.66
N SER A 584 -22.45 7.44 1.96
CA SER A 584 -23.62 6.59 2.08
C SER A 584 -23.37 5.21 1.46
N CYS A 585 -23.25 4.19 2.27
CA CYS A 585 -23.12 2.81 1.77
C CYS A 585 -24.47 2.23 1.29
N SER A 586 -24.40 1.18 0.46
CA SER A 586 -25.59 0.49 -0.09
C SER A 586 -26.59 0.01 0.99
N ALA A 587 -26.09 -0.40 2.15
CA ALA A 587 -26.90 -0.87 3.29
C ALA A 587 -27.86 0.19 3.88
N ARG A 588 -27.64 1.47 3.60
CA ARG A 588 -28.52 2.57 4.00
C ARG A 588 -29.62 2.85 2.98
N LEU A 589 -29.45 2.42 1.73
CA LEU A 589 -30.39 2.71 0.65
C LEU A 589 -31.82 2.20 0.92
N PRO A 590 -32.08 0.98 1.44
CA PRO A 590 -33.42 0.52 1.76
C PRO A 590 -34.17 1.46 2.70
N ILE A 591 -33.49 2.00 3.73
CA ILE A 591 -34.10 2.97 4.66
C ILE A 591 -34.54 4.23 3.94
N TYR A 592 -33.71 4.74 3.04
CA TYR A 592 -34.04 5.94 2.26
C TYR A 592 -35.21 5.68 1.33
N LEU A 593 -35.24 4.53 0.65
CA LEU A 593 -36.33 4.18 -0.26
C LEU A 593 -37.67 4.07 0.46
N VAL A 594 -37.69 3.44 1.62
CA VAL A 594 -38.89 3.31 2.48
C VAL A 594 -39.36 4.69 2.94
N MET A 595 -38.47 5.52 3.50
CA MET A 595 -38.83 6.84 4.03
C MET A 595 -39.20 7.83 2.93
N VAL A 596 -38.47 7.84 1.81
CA VAL A 596 -38.76 8.72 0.67
C VAL A 596 -40.05 8.30 -0.02
N GLY A 597 -40.28 7.00 -0.20
CA GLY A 597 -41.53 6.46 -0.75
C GLY A 597 -42.75 6.81 0.11
N ALA A 598 -42.60 6.79 1.44
CA ALA A 598 -43.65 7.09 2.40
C ALA A 598 -43.97 8.60 2.45
N PHE A 599 -42.98 9.48 2.52
CA PHE A 599 -43.18 10.91 2.83
C PHE A 599 -42.91 11.86 1.66
N PHE A 600 -42.17 11.42 0.61
CA PHE A 600 -41.78 12.28 -0.53
C PHE A 600 -41.99 11.61 -1.90
N PRO A 601 -43.15 10.97 -2.19
CA PRO A 601 -43.30 10.15 -3.41
C PRO A 601 -43.11 10.98 -4.70
N ASN A 602 -43.50 12.25 -4.72
CA ASN A 602 -43.38 13.11 -5.87
C ASN A 602 -41.98 13.71 -6.09
N GLN A 603 -41.10 13.63 -5.09
CA GLN A 603 -39.78 14.27 -5.09
C GLN A 603 -38.66 13.27 -4.71
N ALA A 604 -38.95 12.01 -4.84
CA ALA A 604 -38.07 10.91 -4.39
C ALA A 604 -36.63 11.06 -4.87
N SER A 605 -36.41 11.22 -6.16
CA SER A 605 -35.07 11.35 -6.75
C SER A 605 -34.32 12.60 -6.28
N PHE A 606 -35.03 13.71 -6.08
CA PHE A 606 -34.42 14.95 -5.60
C PHE A 606 -33.98 14.85 -4.14
N VAL A 607 -34.81 14.28 -3.27
CA VAL A 607 -34.48 14.08 -1.85
C VAL A 607 -33.30 13.12 -1.70
N LEU A 608 -33.29 12.03 -2.45
CA LEU A 608 -32.15 11.11 -2.47
C LEU A 608 -30.87 11.81 -2.91
N LEU A 609 -30.92 12.57 -3.99
CA LEU A 609 -29.77 13.36 -4.46
C LEU A 609 -29.25 14.32 -3.38
N CYS A 610 -30.14 15.02 -2.68
CA CYS A 610 -29.77 15.92 -1.59
C CYS A 610 -29.11 15.18 -0.41
N ILE A 611 -29.60 13.99 -0.05
CA ILE A 611 -28.98 13.17 1.01
C ILE A 611 -27.56 12.76 0.63
N TYR A 612 -27.34 12.24 -0.59
CA TYR A 612 -26.00 11.87 -1.05
C TYR A 612 -25.06 13.08 -1.16
N ALA A 613 -25.56 14.20 -1.67
CA ALA A 613 -24.78 15.45 -1.76
C ALA A 613 -24.38 15.95 -0.35
N THR A 614 -25.29 15.86 0.63
CA THR A 614 -25.01 16.23 2.02
C THR A 614 -23.88 15.38 2.60
N GLY A 615 -23.89 14.07 2.37
CA GLY A 615 -22.81 13.17 2.79
C GLY A 615 -21.44 13.57 2.22
N ILE A 616 -21.39 13.87 0.92
CA ILE A 616 -20.16 14.33 0.24
C ILE A 616 -19.69 15.67 0.82
N ILE A 617 -20.60 16.64 0.98
CA ILE A 617 -20.26 17.96 1.52
C ILE A 617 -19.69 17.84 2.94
N LEU A 618 -20.32 17.02 3.78
CA LEU A 618 -19.85 16.77 5.15
C LEU A 618 -18.49 16.09 5.15
N ALA A 619 -18.25 15.11 4.29
CA ALA A 619 -16.96 14.47 4.16
C ALA A 619 -15.85 15.46 3.76
N VAL A 620 -16.14 16.40 2.83
CA VAL A 620 -15.22 17.46 2.44
C VAL A 620 -14.93 18.40 3.61
N LEU A 621 -15.96 18.82 4.33
CA LEU A 621 -15.82 19.74 5.48
C LEU A 621 -15.01 19.08 6.61
N MET A 622 -15.36 17.83 6.95
CA MET A 622 -14.67 17.10 8.01
C MET A 622 -13.23 16.74 7.62
N ALA A 623 -12.95 16.42 6.36
CA ALA A 623 -11.59 16.19 5.88
C ALA A 623 -10.73 17.44 6.07
N ARG A 624 -11.23 18.62 5.71
CA ARG A 624 -10.53 19.91 5.94
C ARG A 624 -10.33 20.20 7.41
N LEU A 625 -11.36 19.96 8.22
CA LEU A 625 -11.28 20.19 9.65
C LEU A 625 -10.22 19.30 10.30
N PHE A 626 -10.22 18.02 9.97
CA PHE A 626 -9.25 17.05 10.51
C PHE A 626 -7.84 17.31 9.99
N SER A 627 -7.67 17.68 8.74
CA SER A 627 -6.36 18.03 8.17
C SER A 627 -5.75 19.25 8.86
N LYS A 628 -6.58 20.23 9.26
CA LYS A 628 -6.11 21.46 9.88
C LYS A 628 -5.87 21.34 11.39
N PHE A 629 -6.74 20.63 12.10
CA PHE A 629 -6.77 20.68 13.58
C PHE A 629 -6.42 19.34 14.26
N LEU A 630 -6.73 18.20 13.65
CA LEU A 630 -6.67 16.92 14.35
C LEU A 630 -5.34 16.19 14.12
N VAL A 631 -4.87 16.14 12.88
CA VAL A 631 -3.69 15.40 12.51
C VAL A 631 -2.62 16.37 11.99
N LYS A 632 -1.69 16.72 12.86
CA LYS A 632 -0.52 17.53 12.50
C LYS A 632 0.54 16.63 11.90
N GLY A 633 1.13 17.02 10.80
CA GLY A 633 2.22 16.34 10.11
C GLY A 633 2.61 17.16 8.89
N ASP A 634 3.87 17.05 8.48
CA ASP A 634 4.33 17.64 7.23
C ASP A 634 3.60 16.96 6.07
N ASP A 635 3.17 17.73 5.09
CA ASP A 635 2.52 17.18 3.90
C ASP A 635 3.56 16.37 3.12
N ALA A 636 3.32 15.07 3.00
CA ALA A 636 4.18 14.23 2.17
C ALA A 636 4.11 14.70 0.70
N PRO A 637 5.24 14.77 0.01
CA PRO A 637 5.27 15.19 -1.38
C PRO A 637 4.42 14.24 -2.24
N PHE A 638 3.66 14.82 -3.15
CA PHE A 638 2.88 14.05 -4.11
C PHE A 638 3.77 13.59 -5.25
N VAL A 639 4.31 12.42 -5.13
CA VAL A 639 5.01 11.76 -6.22
C VAL A 639 4.28 10.47 -6.56
N MET A 640 3.66 10.42 -7.73
CA MET A 640 2.87 9.27 -8.17
C MET A 640 3.40 8.72 -9.49
N GLU A 641 3.75 7.45 -9.46
CA GLU A 641 4.09 6.70 -10.67
C GLU A 641 2.84 6.31 -11.43
N LEU A 642 2.92 6.38 -12.74
CA LEU A 642 1.90 5.91 -13.64
C LEU A 642 2.43 4.64 -14.35
N PRO A 643 2.18 3.45 -13.79
CA PRO A 643 2.66 2.20 -14.38
C PRO A 643 2.07 2.03 -15.78
N PRO A 644 2.77 1.36 -16.73
CA PRO A 644 2.22 1.08 -18.04
C PRO A 644 0.93 0.24 -17.93
N TYR A 645 0.02 0.37 -18.91
CA TYR A 645 -1.16 -0.48 -18.93
C TYR A 645 -0.77 -1.94 -19.17
N ARG A 646 -1.32 -2.80 -18.34
CA ARG A 646 -1.11 -4.25 -18.44
C ARG A 646 -2.46 -4.96 -18.50
N MET A 647 -2.56 -5.99 -19.33
CA MET A 647 -3.73 -6.86 -19.29
C MET A 647 -3.64 -7.78 -18.07
N PRO A 648 -4.58 -7.64 -17.12
CA PRO A 648 -4.54 -8.47 -15.92
C PRO A 648 -4.86 -9.93 -16.24
N THR A 649 -4.20 -10.86 -15.57
CA THR A 649 -4.48 -12.28 -15.75
C THR A 649 -5.69 -12.70 -14.92
N THR A 650 -6.61 -13.45 -15.51
CA THR A 650 -7.83 -13.93 -14.83
C THR A 650 -7.51 -14.68 -13.54
N LYS A 651 -6.43 -15.46 -13.51
CA LYS A 651 -5.99 -16.20 -12.34
C LYS A 651 -5.55 -15.27 -11.19
N SER A 652 -4.85 -14.17 -11.49
CA SER A 652 -4.46 -13.16 -10.49
C SER A 652 -5.69 -12.48 -9.89
N ILE A 653 -6.60 -12.00 -10.75
CA ILE A 653 -7.82 -11.30 -10.32
C ILE A 653 -8.66 -12.20 -9.40
N LEU A 654 -8.94 -13.44 -9.82
CA LEU A 654 -9.75 -14.37 -9.03
C LEU A 654 -9.10 -14.72 -7.69
N ARG A 655 -7.77 -14.90 -7.67
CA ARG A 655 -7.03 -15.14 -6.42
C ARG A 655 -7.13 -13.93 -5.49
N HIS A 656 -6.84 -12.71 -5.97
CA HIS A 656 -6.92 -11.49 -5.17
C HIS A 656 -8.34 -11.24 -4.65
N THR A 657 -9.35 -11.46 -5.48
CA THR A 657 -10.76 -11.34 -5.10
C THR A 657 -11.09 -12.31 -3.97
N TRP A 658 -10.71 -13.59 -4.12
CA TRP A 658 -10.96 -14.61 -3.10
C TRP A 658 -10.20 -14.34 -1.79
N GLU A 659 -8.93 -13.95 -1.86
CA GLU A 659 -8.13 -13.63 -0.68
C GLU A 659 -8.75 -12.48 0.13
N LYS A 660 -9.17 -11.39 -0.55
CA LYS A 660 -9.84 -10.25 0.08
C LYS A 660 -11.20 -10.66 0.68
N GLY A 661 -11.99 -11.47 -0.02
CA GLY A 661 -13.26 -12.00 0.48
C GLY A 661 -13.09 -12.95 1.66
N ALA A 662 -12.12 -13.85 1.61
CA ALA A 662 -11.81 -14.77 2.72
C ALA A 662 -11.30 -13.99 3.95
N GLN A 663 -10.50 -12.94 3.78
CA GLN A 663 -10.09 -12.06 4.87
C GLN A 663 -11.28 -11.32 5.49
N TYR A 664 -12.24 -10.88 4.67
CA TYR A 664 -13.48 -10.28 5.17
C TYR A 664 -14.24 -11.24 6.09
N LEU A 665 -14.51 -12.46 5.66
CA LEU A 665 -15.22 -13.46 6.45
C LEU A 665 -14.46 -13.87 7.71
N LYS A 666 -13.17 -14.24 7.58
CA LYS A 666 -12.37 -14.71 8.73
C LYS A 666 -12.19 -13.65 9.81
N LYS A 667 -11.98 -12.38 9.42
CA LYS A 667 -11.69 -11.31 10.38
C LYS A 667 -12.94 -10.63 10.94
N ARG A 668 -14.09 -10.72 10.27
CA ARG A 668 -15.30 -9.96 10.59
C ARG A 668 -16.50 -10.82 10.97
N GLY A 669 -16.65 -12.00 10.40
CA GLY A 669 -17.79 -12.88 10.65
C GLY A 669 -17.99 -13.18 12.14
N GLY A 670 -16.91 -13.46 12.89
CA GLY A 670 -17.02 -13.72 14.33
C GLY A 670 -17.50 -12.52 15.15
N ILE A 671 -17.05 -11.30 14.81
CA ILE A 671 -17.46 -10.07 15.52
C ILE A 671 -18.95 -9.79 15.27
N ILE A 672 -19.40 -9.97 14.01
CA ILE A 672 -20.77 -9.73 13.63
C ILE A 672 -21.70 -10.77 14.29
N MET A 673 -21.27 -12.03 14.31
CA MET A 673 -22.03 -13.11 14.99
C MET A 673 -22.24 -12.78 16.48
N ILE A 674 -21.19 -12.35 17.19
CA ILE A 674 -21.32 -11.98 18.61
C ILE A 674 -22.26 -10.77 18.77
N ALA A 675 -22.14 -9.77 17.90
CA ALA A 675 -23.01 -8.60 17.94
C ALA A 675 -24.49 -8.97 17.68
N SER A 676 -24.75 -9.85 16.71
CA SER A 676 -26.11 -10.32 16.39
C SER A 676 -26.73 -11.09 17.56
N ILE A 677 -25.97 -11.96 18.21
CA ILE A 677 -26.46 -12.70 19.42
C ILE A 677 -26.78 -11.71 20.54
N ILE A 678 -25.95 -10.67 20.75
CA ILE A 678 -26.22 -9.65 21.78
C ILE A 678 -27.50 -8.88 21.46
N ILE A 679 -27.68 -8.43 20.22
CA ILE A 679 -28.86 -7.66 19.79
C ILE A 679 -30.11 -8.55 19.91
N TRP A 680 -30.04 -9.80 19.46
CA TRP A 680 -31.11 -10.76 19.61
C TRP A 680 -31.46 -10.93 21.09
N PHE A 681 -30.50 -11.18 21.98
CA PHE A 681 -30.73 -11.33 23.42
C PHE A 681 -31.41 -10.11 24.02
N LEU A 682 -31.00 -8.92 23.69
CA LEU A 682 -31.60 -7.67 24.18
C LEU A 682 -33.02 -7.45 23.65
N GLY A 683 -33.34 -7.93 22.45
CA GLY A 683 -34.70 -7.88 21.89
C GLY A 683 -35.64 -9.00 22.36
N TYR A 684 -35.04 -10.14 22.72
CA TYR A 684 -35.82 -11.32 23.12
C TYR A 684 -36.22 -11.27 24.59
N TYR A 685 -35.36 -10.77 25.48
CA TYR A 685 -35.64 -10.74 26.93
C TYR A 685 -36.00 -9.33 27.44
N PRO A 686 -36.85 -9.25 28.55
CA PRO A 686 -37.57 -10.34 29.22
C PRO A 686 -38.77 -10.84 28.39
N GLN A 687 -38.93 -12.15 28.31
CA GLN A 687 -40.10 -12.79 27.67
C GLN A 687 -41.20 -13.01 28.72
N HIS A 688 -42.40 -12.67 28.37
CA HIS A 688 -43.56 -12.90 29.23
C HIS A 688 -44.69 -13.48 28.40
N ASP A 689 -45.33 -14.56 28.90
CA ASP A 689 -46.47 -15.25 28.25
C ASP A 689 -47.71 -14.36 28.10
N ALA A 690 -47.70 -13.17 28.63
CA ALA A 690 -48.80 -12.20 28.63
C ALA A 690 -48.86 -11.26 27.45
N TYR A 691 -47.82 -11.25 26.58
CA TYR A 691 -47.77 -10.33 25.41
C TYR A 691 -48.51 -10.96 24.24
N GLU A 692 -49.49 -10.20 23.70
CA GLU A 692 -50.33 -10.69 22.58
C GLU A 692 -49.64 -10.44 21.22
N THR A 693 -48.68 -9.49 21.14
CA THR A 693 -48.02 -9.11 19.90
C THR A 693 -46.49 -9.03 20.04
N VAL A 694 -45.78 -9.27 18.93
CA VAL A 694 -44.32 -9.13 18.86
C VAL A 694 -43.88 -7.69 19.16
N ALA A 695 -44.69 -6.70 18.81
CA ALA A 695 -44.40 -5.28 19.09
C ALA A 695 -44.47 -4.99 20.61
N GLU A 696 -45.42 -5.54 21.35
CA GLU A 696 -45.51 -5.42 22.83
C GLU A 696 -44.36 -6.10 23.54
N GLN A 697 -43.92 -7.24 23.04
CA GLN A 697 -42.73 -7.93 23.54
C GLN A 697 -41.47 -7.08 23.32
N GLN A 698 -41.28 -6.50 22.12
CA GLN A 698 -40.17 -5.65 21.84
C GLN A 698 -40.21 -4.34 22.65
N GLU A 699 -41.36 -3.77 22.88
CA GLU A 699 -41.52 -2.57 23.71
C GLU A 699 -41.06 -2.79 25.16
N ASN A 700 -41.30 -3.95 25.72
CA ASN A 700 -40.97 -4.31 27.08
C ASN A 700 -39.60 -5.03 27.19
N SER A 701 -38.96 -5.36 26.07
CA SER A 701 -37.63 -5.97 26.01
C SER A 701 -36.54 -5.03 26.55
N TYR A 702 -35.32 -5.54 26.79
CA TYR A 702 -34.20 -4.71 27.19
C TYR A 702 -33.86 -3.65 26.12
N ILE A 703 -33.97 -3.99 24.82
CA ILE A 703 -33.74 -3.01 23.76
C ILE A 703 -34.83 -1.92 23.74
N GLY A 704 -36.11 -2.31 24.06
CA GLY A 704 -37.22 -1.37 24.23
C GLY A 704 -36.99 -0.40 25.39
N GLN A 705 -36.56 -0.93 26.54
CA GLN A 705 -36.24 -0.12 27.72
C GLN A 705 -35.08 0.86 27.44
N ILE A 706 -34.04 0.41 26.69
CA ILE A 706 -32.94 1.27 26.25
C ILE A 706 -33.48 2.36 25.28
N GLY A 707 -34.38 1.97 24.35
CA GLY A 707 -35.01 2.90 23.42
C GLY A 707 -35.75 4.01 24.15
N LYS A 708 -36.58 3.67 25.14
CA LYS A 708 -37.29 4.63 26.01
C LYS A 708 -36.34 5.48 26.85
N ALA A 709 -35.23 4.93 27.31
CA ALA A 709 -34.23 5.68 28.06
C ALA A 709 -33.47 6.71 27.16
N VAL A 710 -33.31 6.41 25.87
CA VAL A 710 -32.68 7.32 24.90
C VAL A 710 -33.68 8.33 24.31
N GLU A 711 -35.00 8.07 24.38
CA GLU A 711 -36.04 8.92 23.84
C GLU A 711 -35.91 10.40 24.20
N PRO A 712 -35.63 10.83 25.46
CA PRO A 712 -35.48 12.24 25.78
C PRO A 712 -34.32 12.93 25.03
N VAL A 713 -33.34 12.18 24.55
CA VAL A 713 -32.19 12.69 23.80
C VAL A 713 -32.55 12.86 22.31
N ILE A 714 -33.43 12.03 21.78
CA ILE A 714 -33.81 12.03 20.36
C ILE A 714 -35.16 12.70 20.09
N GLU A 715 -36.00 12.90 21.11
CA GLU A 715 -37.27 13.66 21.04
C GLU A 715 -37.09 15.06 20.44
N PRO A 716 -36.06 15.85 20.78
CA PRO A 716 -35.80 17.15 20.14
C PRO A 716 -35.56 17.09 18.65
N LEU A 717 -35.30 15.90 18.08
CA LEU A 717 -35.14 15.64 16.65
C LEU A 717 -36.46 15.23 15.98
N GLY A 718 -37.56 15.10 16.76
CA GLY A 718 -38.86 14.59 16.32
C GLY A 718 -38.90 13.08 16.21
N PHE A 719 -38.03 12.34 16.93
CA PHE A 719 -37.97 10.89 16.90
C PHE A 719 -38.61 10.32 18.15
N ASP A 720 -39.39 9.24 18.00
CA ASP A 720 -39.94 8.44 19.08
C ASP A 720 -38.97 7.31 19.49
N TRP A 721 -39.30 6.58 20.55
CA TRP A 721 -38.51 5.47 21.02
C TRP A 721 -38.38 4.33 19.97
N LYS A 722 -39.40 4.13 19.09
CA LYS A 722 -39.37 3.10 18.04
C LYS A 722 -38.30 3.41 16.98
N LEU A 723 -38.20 4.66 16.54
CA LEU A 723 -37.10 5.13 15.68
C LEU A 723 -35.78 4.98 16.39
N GLY A 724 -35.73 5.22 17.70
CA GLY A 724 -34.57 4.99 18.56
C GLY A 724 -34.07 3.55 18.54
N ILE A 725 -34.98 2.58 18.68
CA ILE A 725 -34.66 1.13 18.58
C ILE A 725 -34.11 0.81 17.18
N GLY A 726 -34.73 1.34 16.12
CA GLY A 726 -34.22 1.19 14.77
C GLY A 726 -32.78 1.68 14.62
N LEU A 727 -32.44 2.82 15.22
CA LEU A 727 -31.04 3.31 15.22
C LEU A 727 -30.08 2.40 15.98
N ILE A 728 -30.51 1.84 17.12
CA ILE A 728 -29.70 0.90 17.93
C ILE A 728 -29.46 -0.41 17.17
N SER A 729 -30.51 -0.98 16.55
CA SER A 729 -30.39 -2.18 15.71
C SER A 729 -29.42 -1.96 14.54
N GLY A 730 -29.46 -0.78 13.93
CA GLY A 730 -28.58 -0.39 12.84
C GLY A 730 -27.10 -0.20 13.22
N VAL A 731 -26.74 -0.26 14.51
CA VAL A 731 -25.34 -0.34 14.94
C VAL A 731 -24.74 -1.68 14.58
N GLY A 732 -25.51 -2.77 14.69
CA GLY A 732 -25.08 -4.10 14.27
C GLY A 732 -24.94 -4.19 12.76
N ALA A 733 -26.04 -4.01 12.06
CA ALA A 733 -26.11 -3.96 10.60
C ALA A 733 -27.18 -2.94 10.19
N LYS A 734 -26.87 -2.12 9.18
CA LYS A 734 -27.76 -1.01 8.78
C LYS A 734 -29.07 -1.48 8.19
N GLU A 735 -29.07 -2.65 7.58
CA GLU A 735 -30.23 -3.31 6.97
C GLU A 735 -31.31 -3.63 8.03
N LEU A 736 -30.90 -3.96 9.25
CA LEU A 736 -31.81 -4.30 10.34
C LEU A 736 -32.74 -3.14 10.75
N VAL A 737 -32.41 -1.90 10.40
CA VAL A 737 -33.25 -0.74 10.71
C VAL A 737 -34.62 -0.88 10.07
N VAL A 738 -34.69 -1.26 8.78
CA VAL A 738 -35.98 -1.37 8.03
C VAL A 738 -36.84 -2.51 8.62
N SER A 739 -36.24 -3.67 8.81
CA SER A 739 -36.90 -4.82 9.39
C SER A 739 -37.43 -4.53 10.81
N THR A 740 -36.61 -3.89 11.67
CA THR A 740 -37.01 -3.49 13.01
C THR A 740 -38.18 -2.49 12.99
N LEU A 741 -38.11 -1.47 12.11
CA LEU A 741 -39.21 -0.48 11.99
C LEU A 741 -40.48 -1.13 11.42
N GLY A 742 -40.35 -2.08 10.50
CA GLY A 742 -41.47 -2.86 10.01
C GLY A 742 -42.22 -3.57 11.14
N VAL A 743 -41.52 -4.35 11.92
CA VAL A 743 -42.13 -5.08 13.06
C VAL A 743 -42.77 -4.11 14.07
N LEU A 744 -42.11 -3.01 14.41
CA LEU A 744 -42.57 -2.06 15.44
C LEU A 744 -43.82 -1.23 15.02
N TYR A 745 -43.96 -0.95 13.72
CA TYR A 745 -45.05 -0.10 13.22
C TYR A 745 -46.14 -0.87 12.48
N THR A 746 -45.86 -2.10 11.95
CA THR A 746 -46.84 -2.81 11.12
C THR A 746 -47.26 -4.18 11.72
N ASN A 747 -46.49 -4.73 12.67
CA ASN A 747 -46.61 -6.12 13.17
C ASN A 747 -46.37 -7.18 12.06
N GLU A 748 -45.84 -6.81 10.92
CA GLU A 748 -45.58 -7.70 9.78
C GLU A 748 -44.05 -7.72 9.51
N GLU A 749 -43.49 -8.90 9.24
CA GLU A 749 -42.09 -9.07 8.93
C GLU A 749 -41.74 -8.60 7.50
N ASP A 750 -42.72 -8.61 6.60
CA ASP A 750 -42.55 -8.28 5.16
C ASP A 750 -42.93 -6.81 4.89
N VAL A 751 -41.95 -5.92 4.95
CA VAL A 751 -42.12 -4.46 4.84
C VAL A 751 -42.20 -3.99 3.39
N GLU A 752 -41.76 -4.79 2.40
CA GLU A 752 -41.72 -4.37 0.99
C GLU A 752 -43.09 -4.12 0.36
N ASN A 753 -44.12 -4.77 0.88
CA ASN A 753 -45.48 -4.68 0.34
C ASN A 753 -46.44 -3.80 1.19
N VAL A 754 -45.97 -3.18 2.29
CA VAL A 754 -46.80 -2.39 3.20
C VAL A 754 -46.61 -0.90 2.98
N ASN A 755 -47.70 -0.16 2.75
CA ASN A 755 -47.69 1.30 2.67
C ASN A 755 -47.42 1.89 4.07
N LEU A 756 -46.13 2.04 4.43
CA LEU A 756 -45.68 2.59 5.72
C LEU A 756 -46.08 4.07 5.91
N SER A 757 -46.39 4.81 4.84
CA SER A 757 -46.73 6.22 4.89
C SER A 757 -47.91 6.58 5.82
N ASN A 758 -48.86 5.69 5.97
CA ASN A 758 -50.05 5.92 6.82
C ASN A 758 -49.92 5.33 8.23
N ARG A 759 -48.85 4.61 8.53
CA ARG A 759 -48.67 3.87 9.79
C ARG A 759 -47.53 4.43 10.67
N ILE A 760 -46.59 5.18 10.12
CA ILE A 760 -45.53 5.86 10.90
C ILE A 760 -46.02 7.26 11.26
N PRO A 761 -46.31 7.57 12.53
CA PRO A 761 -46.88 8.85 12.95
C PRO A 761 -45.80 9.94 13.09
N ILE A 762 -45.01 10.18 12.09
CA ILE A 762 -43.99 11.22 12.07
C ILE A 762 -44.25 12.26 10.97
N THR A 763 -43.75 13.47 11.17
CA THR A 763 -43.83 14.52 10.14
C THR A 763 -42.81 14.26 9.01
N PRO A 764 -43.09 14.74 7.77
CA PRO A 764 -42.12 14.64 6.68
C PRO A 764 -40.74 15.26 7.02
N LEU A 765 -40.77 16.29 7.86
CA LEU A 765 -39.54 16.94 8.36
C LEU A 765 -38.75 16.05 9.31
N ALA A 766 -39.44 15.33 10.22
CA ALA A 766 -38.80 14.30 11.07
C ALA A 766 -38.26 13.13 10.24
N ALA A 767 -38.95 12.69 9.19
CA ALA A 767 -38.46 11.66 8.28
C ALA A 767 -37.19 12.12 7.55
N LEU A 768 -37.11 13.37 7.09
CA LEU A 768 -35.89 13.93 6.49
C LEU A 768 -34.74 14.00 7.51
N ALA A 769 -35.03 14.47 8.73
CA ALA A 769 -34.04 14.51 9.81
C ALA A 769 -33.54 13.10 10.17
N TYR A 770 -34.43 12.10 10.16
CA TYR A 770 -34.07 10.70 10.40
C TYR A 770 -33.16 10.14 9.32
N MET A 771 -33.47 10.37 8.05
CA MET A 771 -32.62 9.94 6.94
C MET A 771 -31.21 10.57 7.01
N LEU A 772 -31.11 11.84 7.37
CA LEU A 772 -29.82 12.53 7.57
C LEU A 772 -29.08 12.00 8.81
N PHE A 773 -29.83 11.67 9.87
CA PHE A 773 -29.22 11.02 11.04
C PHE A 773 -28.63 9.65 10.65
N VAL A 774 -29.40 8.82 9.95
CA VAL A 774 -28.96 7.49 9.46
C VAL A 774 -27.77 7.61 8.52
N LEU A 775 -27.69 8.66 7.71
CA LEU A 775 -26.55 8.94 6.85
C LEU A 775 -25.24 9.09 7.64
N ILE A 776 -25.28 9.76 8.78
CA ILE A 776 -24.07 10.27 9.44
C ILE A 776 -23.69 9.45 10.66
N TYR A 777 -24.71 8.99 11.43
CA TYR A 777 -24.52 8.41 12.76
C TYR A 777 -23.61 7.19 12.78
N PHE A 778 -23.34 6.69 13.94
CA PHE A 778 -22.51 5.58 14.33
C PHE A 778 -22.23 4.57 13.18
N PRO A 779 -20.99 4.36 12.77
CA PRO A 779 -20.66 3.37 11.74
C PRO A 779 -21.01 1.95 12.22
N CYS A 780 -21.32 1.02 11.30
CA CYS A 780 -21.55 -0.38 11.70
C CYS A 780 -20.31 -0.96 12.41
N ILE A 781 -20.52 -1.95 13.28
CA ILE A 781 -19.45 -2.57 14.07
C ILE A 781 -18.31 -3.09 13.18
N ALA A 782 -18.63 -3.64 12.00
CA ALA A 782 -17.64 -4.08 11.03
C ALA A 782 -16.74 -2.95 10.54
N THR A 783 -17.27 -1.75 10.34
CA THR A 783 -16.52 -0.54 9.95
C THR A 783 -15.58 -0.09 11.08
N LEU A 784 -16.05 -0.07 12.33
CA LEU A 784 -15.21 0.26 13.49
C LEU A 784 -14.06 -0.72 13.68
N ALA A 785 -14.35 -2.01 13.54
CA ALA A 785 -13.32 -3.05 13.55
C ALA A 785 -12.30 -2.87 12.40
N ALA A 786 -12.75 -2.35 11.23
CA ALA A 786 -11.85 -1.99 10.13
C ALA A 786 -10.95 -0.81 10.50
N ILE A 787 -11.54 0.27 11.03
CA ILE A 787 -10.77 1.45 11.47
C ILE A 787 -9.74 1.06 12.52
N LYS A 788 -10.13 0.26 13.53
CA LYS A 788 -9.20 -0.23 14.56
C LYS A 788 -8.05 -1.02 13.97
N GLN A 789 -8.32 -1.90 13.03
CA GLN A 789 -7.30 -2.75 12.41
C GLN A 789 -6.33 -1.93 11.57
N GLU A 790 -6.83 -1.00 10.72
CA GLU A 790 -6.01 -0.21 9.81
C GLU A 790 -5.28 0.94 10.50
N SER A 791 -5.87 1.52 11.56
CA SER A 791 -5.22 2.59 12.35
C SER A 791 -4.30 2.05 13.46
N GLY A 792 -4.40 0.76 13.80
CA GLY A 792 -3.68 0.14 14.91
C GLY A 792 -4.20 0.53 16.31
N SER A 793 -5.26 1.33 16.43
CA SER A 793 -5.71 1.87 17.72
C SER A 793 -7.23 1.94 17.87
N TRP A 794 -7.73 1.50 19.04
CA TRP A 794 -9.13 1.68 19.42
C TRP A 794 -9.52 3.15 19.58
N LYS A 795 -8.57 4.04 19.90
CA LYS A 795 -8.84 5.47 20.07
C LYS A 795 -9.46 6.08 18.82
N TRP A 796 -8.97 5.73 17.63
CA TRP A 796 -9.49 6.26 16.38
C TRP A 796 -10.85 5.67 16.00
N ALA A 797 -11.10 4.41 16.31
CA ALA A 797 -12.40 3.79 16.09
C ALA A 797 -13.48 4.41 17.00
N LEU A 798 -13.19 4.59 18.29
CA LEU A 798 -14.08 5.25 19.24
C LEU A 798 -14.30 6.73 18.91
N PHE A 799 -13.24 7.41 18.47
CA PHE A 799 -13.37 8.79 17.99
C PHE A 799 -14.29 8.88 16.77
N ALA A 800 -14.14 7.96 15.80
CA ALA A 800 -15.03 7.91 14.64
C ALA A 800 -16.48 7.70 15.04
N ALA A 801 -16.77 6.77 15.94
CA ALA A 801 -18.11 6.52 16.46
C ALA A 801 -18.70 7.75 17.18
N GLY A 802 -17.91 8.38 18.05
CA GLY A 802 -18.34 9.54 18.83
C GLY A 802 -18.63 10.76 17.96
N TYR A 803 -17.68 11.16 17.10
CA TYR A 803 -17.86 12.37 16.32
C TYR A 803 -18.99 12.25 15.30
N THR A 804 -19.14 11.06 14.65
CA THR A 804 -20.24 10.87 13.68
C THR A 804 -21.60 10.91 14.36
N THR A 805 -21.73 10.35 15.56
CA THR A 805 -22.99 10.37 16.33
C THR A 805 -23.35 11.79 16.77
N VAL A 806 -22.37 12.54 17.31
CA VAL A 806 -22.60 13.94 17.68
C VAL A 806 -22.93 14.80 16.48
N LEU A 807 -22.21 14.62 15.36
CA LEU A 807 -22.47 15.35 14.12
C LEU A 807 -23.86 15.04 13.57
N ALA A 808 -24.30 13.77 13.61
CA ALA A 808 -25.63 13.35 13.18
C ALA A 808 -26.71 14.02 14.01
N TRP A 809 -26.53 14.04 15.34
CA TRP A 809 -27.47 14.69 16.26
C TRP A 809 -27.58 16.20 15.99
N CYS A 810 -26.46 16.89 15.85
CA CYS A 810 -26.42 18.33 15.57
C CYS A 810 -27.12 18.67 14.25
N ILE A 811 -26.86 17.91 13.19
CA ILE A 811 -27.45 18.18 11.86
C ILE A 811 -28.95 17.87 11.87
N ALA A 812 -29.37 16.75 12.42
CA ALA A 812 -30.79 16.41 12.52
C ALA A 812 -31.56 17.42 13.37
N PHE A 813 -30.97 17.87 14.49
CA PHE A 813 -31.53 18.92 15.34
C PHE A 813 -31.71 20.25 14.57
N VAL A 814 -30.68 20.67 13.87
CA VAL A 814 -30.75 21.93 13.07
C VAL A 814 -31.82 21.81 11.99
N VAL A 815 -31.87 20.69 11.27
CA VAL A 815 -32.85 20.49 10.19
C VAL A 815 -34.27 20.45 10.74
N TYR A 816 -34.51 19.73 11.84
CA TYR A 816 -35.84 19.62 12.44
C TYR A 816 -36.31 20.92 13.08
N GLN A 817 -35.48 21.56 13.89
CA GLN A 817 -35.88 22.81 14.59
C GLN A 817 -35.98 23.99 13.62
N LEU A 818 -35.03 24.18 12.70
CA LEU A 818 -35.16 25.24 11.70
C LEU A 818 -36.32 25.00 10.73
N GLY A 819 -36.54 23.74 10.35
CA GLY A 819 -37.67 23.38 9.50
C GLY A 819 -39.01 23.70 10.16
N ASN A 820 -39.16 23.36 11.45
CA ASN A 820 -40.38 23.72 12.23
C ASN A 820 -40.58 25.24 12.41
N LEU A 821 -39.50 26.04 12.32
CA LEU A 821 -39.63 27.51 12.38
C LEU A 821 -40.02 28.12 11.04
N ILE A 822 -39.79 27.44 9.93
CA ILE A 822 -40.03 27.95 8.57
C ILE A 822 -41.40 27.50 8.04
N ILE A 823 -41.83 26.29 8.42
CA ILE A 823 -43.12 25.70 8.07
C ILE A 823 -44.16 26.04 9.09
#